data_ba58c33a8b165c7e8d0bcf05bd87e854
#
_entry.id   ba58c33a8b165c7e8d0bcf05bd87e854
#
_cell.length_a   1.000
_cell.length_b   1.000
_cell.length_c   1.000
_cell.angle_alpha   90.00
_cell.angle_beta   90.00
_cell.angle_gamma   90.00
#
_symmetry.space_group_name_H-M   'P 1'
#
loop_
_entity.id
_entity.type
_entity.pdbx_description
1 polymer ?
#
loop_
_entity_poly.entity_id
_entity_poly.type
_entity_poly.pdbx_seq_one_letter_code
_entity_poly.pdbx_strand_id
1 'polypeptide(L)'
;MDNQNNRNKQNLPGNNNPNNKNNRQRWNIILFTVMLISFIVFALYQFREDTDAREITYDQFLNMVDSGEVKKVVIEDDKIVITAKTEAEMKNSKKKGASESDVVEGSVADNNDSSSKDSSDDSTGLFSNVTRKQYYTGIVKDDTLSDRLYKAGVEYEQKIPDSTSYMVMNLLVNIVPLVIMIGLGVMLMRRMTKGGGMMGVGKSNAKMYVEKSTGVTFKDVAGQDEAKESLQEVVDFLHNPGKYTGIGAKLPKGALIVGPPGTGKTLLAKAVAGEAKVPFFSLSGSAFVEMYVGVGASRVRDLFKQAQQMAPCIIFIDEIDAIGKSRDSQLGGNDEREQTLNQLLAEMDGFDSNKGLLLLAATNRPEILDPALLRPGRFDRRIIVDKPDLKGRIDVLKVHAKDVKMDETVNLEEIALATSGAVGSDLANMINEAAINAVKKGRNVVSQADLFEAVEVVLVGKEKKDRIMSQKERRIVSYHEVGHALVTALQKDAEPVQKITIVPRTMGALGYVMQTPEEEKFLNTKAELEAMLVTALAGRAAEELVFDTVTTGASNDIEQATKIARAMVTQYGMSEKFGLIGLESIQNRYLDGRAVMNCGEATAAEIDQEVMKMLKGAYAEAKRMLSEHRETMDQIAGFLIEKETITGKEFMKIYRRCEGIPEPEEKKEENPVKEQTIEMPKKEADTEATQQEEKETQKKVERDEDGFILPQKRD
;
A
#
# COMPACT_ATOMS: atom_id res chain seq x y z
N MET A 1 71.54 -17.15 7.49
CA MET A 1 71.79 -16.45 8.76
C MET A 1 70.61 -15.56 9.04
N ASP A 2 69.86 -16.06 9.95
CA ASP A 2 69.14 -15.51 11.07
C ASP A 2 67.95 -14.55 10.72
N ASN A 3 66.75 -15.06 10.84
CA ASN A 3 65.97 -15.33 12.07
C ASN A 3 65.45 -14.05 12.74
N GLN A 4 64.19 -13.73 12.73
CA GLN A 4 63.24 -14.00 13.80
C GLN A 4 61.92 -13.20 13.67
N ASN A 5 60.85 -13.94 13.75
CA ASN A 5 59.63 -13.72 14.55
C ASN A 5 59.07 -12.29 14.69
N ASN A 6 57.93 -12.08 14.12
CA ASN A 6 56.93 -11.22 14.77
C ASN A 6 55.55 -11.86 14.78
N ARG A 7 55.05 -12.07 15.99
CA ARG A 7 53.82 -12.78 16.34
C ARG A 7 52.58 -11.95 15.93
N ASN A 8 51.74 -12.57 15.12
CA ASN A 8 50.35 -12.19 14.95
C ASN A 8 49.59 -12.19 16.28
N LYS A 9 49.16 -11.02 16.75
CA LYS A 9 48.04 -10.90 17.69
C LYS A 9 46.74 -10.93 16.93
N GLN A 10 46.10 -12.08 16.90
CA GLN A 10 44.70 -12.22 16.51
C GLN A 10 43.83 -11.54 17.56
N ASN A 11 43.16 -10.46 17.17
CA ASN A 11 42.06 -9.89 17.93
C ASN A 11 40.83 -10.78 17.73
N LEU A 12 40.47 -11.51 18.77
CA LEU A 12 39.21 -12.25 18.89
C LEU A 12 38.03 -11.25 18.87
N PRO A 13 36.96 -11.53 18.13
CA PRO A 13 35.76 -10.71 18.19
C PRO A 13 35.03 -10.89 19.51
N GLY A 14 34.76 -9.77 20.20
CA GLY A 14 34.01 -9.73 21.44
C GLY A 14 32.64 -10.37 21.26
N ASN A 15 32.36 -11.34 22.09
CA ASN A 15 31.10 -12.07 22.21
C ASN A 15 29.99 -11.12 22.72
N ASN A 16 29.29 -10.45 21.83
CA ASN A 16 28.07 -9.71 22.14
C ASN A 16 26.89 -10.68 22.22
N ASN A 17 26.71 -11.26 23.41
CA ASN A 17 25.58 -12.12 23.73
C ASN A 17 24.28 -11.27 23.82
N PRO A 18 23.30 -11.40 22.89
CA PRO A 18 22.07 -10.61 22.87
C PRO A 18 21.11 -10.92 24.04
N ASN A 19 21.38 -11.95 24.85
CA ASN A 19 20.53 -12.36 25.97
C ASN A 19 20.60 -11.45 27.21
N ASN A 20 21.55 -10.53 27.32
CA ASN A 20 21.71 -9.70 28.51
C ASN A 20 20.81 -8.44 28.52
N LYS A 21 20.24 -8.04 27.38
CA LYS A 21 19.26 -6.94 27.33
C LYS A 21 17.85 -7.37 27.75
N ASN A 22 17.45 -8.60 27.42
CA ASN A 22 16.13 -9.14 27.79
C ASN A 22 16.02 -9.47 29.30
N ASN A 23 17.09 -9.84 29.96
CA ASN A 23 17.06 -10.10 31.41
C ASN A 23 16.88 -8.81 32.22
N ARG A 24 17.47 -7.68 31.84
CA ARG A 24 17.26 -6.40 32.54
C ARG A 24 15.83 -5.86 32.39
N GLN A 25 15.18 -6.08 31.24
CA GLN A 25 13.78 -5.72 31.07
C GLN A 25 12.84 -6.61 31.90
N ARG A 26 13.08 -7.91 31.96
CA ARG A 26 12.32 -8.86 32.77
C ARG A 26 12.46 -8.55 34.26
N TRP A 27 13.64 -8.24 34.77
CA TRP A 27 13.85 -7.82 36.16
C TRP A 27 13.13 -6.51 36.52
N ASN A 28 13.07 -5.55 35.60
CA ASN A 28 12.33 -4.30 35.84
C ASN A 28 10.81 -4.51 35.86
N ILE A 29 10.29 -5.41 35.04
CA ILE A 29 8.86 -5.77 35.07
C ILE A 29 8.53 -6.52 36.34
N ILE A 30 9.37 -7.47 36.78
CA ILE A 30 9.19 -8.22 38.03
C ILE A 30 9.23 -7.26 39.22
N LEU A 31 10.14 -6.31 39.24
CA LEU A 31 10.27 -5.32 40.33
C LEU A 31 9.05 -4.38 40.40
N PHE A 32 8.51 -3.99 39.26
CA PHE A 32 7.31 -3.17 39.17
C PHE A 32 6.05 -3.94 39.58
N THR A 33 5.93 -5.22 39.18
CA THR A 33 4.81 -6.08 39.62
C THR A 33 4.87 -6.38 41.11
N VAL A 34 6.04 -6.63 41.69
CA VAL A 34 6.20 -6.84 43.13
C VAL A 34 5.83 -5.56 43.90
N MET A 35 6.23 -4.38 43.42
CA MET A 35 5.91 -3.10 44.02
C MET A 35 4.40 -2.79 43.96
N LEU A 36 3.76 -3.11 42.82
CA LEU A 36 2.32 -2.96 42.64
C LEU A 36 1.52 -3.89 43.58
N ILE A 37 1.95 -5.15 43.68
CA ILE A 37 1.34 -6.13 44.58
C ILE A 37 1.54 -5.70 46.05
N SER A 38 2.72 -5.21 46.43
CA SER A 38 2.97 -4.69 47.77
C SER A 38 2.09 -3.48 48.09
N PHE A 39 1.85 -2.59 47.12
CA PHE A 39 0.96 -1.46 47.26
C PHE A 39 -0.50 -1.90 47.41
N ILE A 40 -0.94 -2.88 46.62
CA ILE A 40 -2.31 -3.43 46.74
C ILE A 40 -2.50 -4.14 48.09
N VAL A 41 -1.51 -4.93 48.53
CA VAL A 41 -1.55 -5.59 49.87
C VAL A 41 -1.57 -4.56 51.00
N PHE A 42 -0.79 -3.49 50.87
CA PHE A 42 -0.79 -2.39 51.84
C PHE A 42 -2.13 -1.63 51.84
N ALA A 43 -2.70 -1.33 50.68
CA ALA A 43 -4.01 -0.72 50.55
C ALA A 43 -5.11 -1.61 51.14
N LEU A 44 -5.09 -2.91 50.84
CA LEU A 44 -6.03 -3.88 51.42
C LEU A 44 -5.87 -4.04 52.95
N TYR A 45 -4.64 -3.87 53.47
CA TYR A 45 -4.40 -3.88 54.92
C TYR A 45 -4.94 -2.62 55.59
N GLN A 46 -4.88 -1.48 54.96
CA GLN A 46 -5.46 -0.21 55.44
C GLN A 46 -7.00 -0.21 55.43
N PHE A 47 -7.62 -0.97 54.54
CA PHE A 47 -9.07 -1.14 54.45
C PHE A 47 -9.61 -2.29 55.31
N ARG A 48 -8.79 -2.93 56.15
CA ARG A 48 -9.22 -3.93 57.10
C ARG A 48 -9.68 -3.22 58.36
N GLU A 49 -10.84 -2.54 58.31
CA GLU A 49 -11.61 -2.20 59.46
C GLU A 49 -12.16 -3.48 60.09
N ASP A 50 -12.15 -3.56 61.44
CA ASP A 50 -12.68 -4.67 62.21
C ASP A 50 -14.17 -4.87 61.88
N THR A 51 -14.46 -5.80 61.00
CA THR A 51 -15.83 -6.04 60.51
C THR A 51 -16.66 -6.99 61.38
N ASP A 52 -16.25 -7.29 62.61
CA ASP A 52 -16.98 -8.21 63.49
C ASP A 52 -17.89 -7.51 64.54
N ALA A 53 -17.93 -6.18 64.61
CA ALA A 53 -18.79 -5.43 65.54
C ALA A 53 -20.05 -4.91 64.80
N ARG A 54 -21.23 -5.23 65.29
CA ARG A 54 -22.52 -4.79 64.71
C ARG A 54 -22.96 -3.47 65.33
N GLU A 55 -23.37 -2.54 64.51
CA GLU A 55 -23.94 -1.27 64.95
C GLU A 55 -25.30 -1.49 65.59
N ILE A 56 -25.53 -0.82 66.79
CA ILE A 56 -26.81 -0.80 67.50
C ILE A 56 -27.15 0.64 67.86
N THR A 57 -28.43 0.91 68.05
CA THR A 57 -28.86 2.23 68.51
C THR A 57 -28.52 2.44 70.04
N TYR A 58 -28.35 3.68 70.41
CA TYR A 58 -28.02 4.00 71.82
C TYR A 58 -29.09 3.49 72.79
N ASP A 59 -30.39 3.52 72.45
CA ASP A 59 -31.49 2.95 73.23
C ASP A 59 -31.37 1.43 73.39
N GLN A 60 -30.97 0.73 72.33
CA GLN A 60 -30.71 -0.73 72.37
C GLN A 60 -29.54 -1.02 73.34
N PHE A 61 -28.48 -0.21 73.28
CA PHE A 61 -27.36 -0.35 74.18
C PHE A 61 -27.81 -0.15 75.65
N LEU A 62 -28.62 0.88 75.99
CA LEU A 62 -29.14 1.09 77.36
C LEU A 62 -29.99 -0.09 77.76
N ASN A 63 -30.87 -0.62 76.93
CA ASN A 63 -31.68 -1.79 77.21
C ASN A 63 -30.82 -3.03 77.51
N MET A 64 -29.69 -3.23 76.77
CA MET A 64 -28.74 -4.32 77.03
C MET A 64 -27.99 -4.12 78.40
N VAL A 65 -27.73 -2.89 78.79
CA VAL A 65 -27.15 -2.57 80.13
C VAL A 65 -28.14 -2.92 81.20
N ASP A 66 -29.38 -2.49 81.05
CA ASP A 66 -30.47 -2.69 82.11
C ASP A 66 -30.86 -4.18 82.19
N SER A 67 -30.80 -4.95 81.07
CA SER A 67 -31.03 -6.39 81.04
C SER A 67 -29.85 -7.24 81.56
N GLY A 68 -28.70 -6.58 81.85
CA GLY A 68 -27.51 -7.24 82.36
C GLY A 68 -26.75 -8.08 81.37
N GLU A 69 -26.95 -7.85 80.04
CA GLU A 69 -26.34 -8.56 78.97
C GLU A 69 -24.95 -8.04 78.62
N VAL A 70 -24.57 -6.83 79.06
CA VAL A 70 -23.29 -6.21 78.79
C VAL A 70 -22.25 -6.66 79.79
N LYS A 71 -21.05 -6.97 79.32
CA LYS A 71 -19.89 -7.36 80.13
C LYS A 71 -18.93 -6.20 80.31
N LYS A 72 -18.53 -5.58 79.19
CA LYS A 72 -17.56 -4.48 79.20
C LYS A 72 -17.94 -3.45 78.13
N VAL A 73 -17.73 -2.19 78.50
CA VAL A 73 -17.94 -1.00 77.69
C VAL A 73 -16.61 -0.26 77.52
N VAL A 74 -16.19 0.04 76.32
CA VAL A 74 -15.02 0.87 76.01
C VAL A 74 -15.51 2.12 75.31
N ILE A 75 -15.29 3.28 75.92
CA ILE A 75 -15.66 4.55 75.31
C ILE A 75 -14.45 5.08 74.57
N GLU A 76 -14.55 5.13 73.21
CA GLU A 76 -13.58 5.73 72.31
C GLU A 76 -14.03 7.16 71.96
N ASP A 77 -13.23 7.90 71.17
CA ASP A 77 -13.54 9.33 70.91
C ASP A 77 -14.77 9.50 69.97
N ASP A 78 -15.13 8.53 69.17
CA ASP A 78 -16.20 8.61 68.18
C ASP A 78 -17.31 7.56 68.38
N LYS A 79 -17.09 6.54 69.21
CA LYS A 79 -18.03 5.42 69.43
C LYS A 79 -17.86 4.76 70.78
N ILE A 80 -18.91 4.08 71.21
CA ILE A 80 -18.92 3.22 72.39
C ILE A 80 -18.92 1.79 71.93
N VAL A 81 -17.86 1.03 72.23
CA VAL A 81 -17.73 -0.38 71.94
C VAL A 81 -18.23 -1.24 73.06
N ILE A 82 -19.17 -2.14 72.78
CA ILE A 82 -19.91 -2.91 73.80
C ILE A 82 -19.58 -4.38 73.58
N THR A 83 -19.11 -5.05 74.60
CA THR A 83 -18.87 -6.49 74.63
C THR A 83 -19.97 -7.19 75.39
N ALA A 84 -20.77 -7.98 74.75
CA ALA A 84 -21.86 -8.75 75.40
C ALA A 84 -21.32 -9.97 76.18
N LYS A 85 -22.07 -10.38 77.20
CA LYS A 85 -21.79 -11.60 77.97
C LYS A 85 -22.13 -12.82 77.06
N THR A 86 -21.37 -13.88 77.20
CA THR A 86 -21.67 -15.15 76.47
C THR A 86 -22.85 -15.88 77.15
N GLU A 87 -23.57 -16.74 76.42
CA GLU A 87 -24.70 -17.49 76.93
C GLU A 87 -24.37 -18.31 78.18
N ALA A 88 -23.12 -18.75 78.33
CA ALA A 88 -22.63 -19.46 79.51
C ALA A 88 -22.50 -18.48 80.73
N GLU A 89 -22.07 -17.25 80.49
CA GLU A 89 -21.97 -16.22 81.54
C GLU A 89 -23.36 -15.72 81.95
N MET A 90 -24.35 -15.65 81.05
CA MET A 90 -25.73 -15.31 81.32
C MET A 90 -26.47 -16.38 82.19
N LYS A 91 -26.21 -17.69 81.89
CA LYS A 91 -26.77 -18.78 82.68
C LYS A 91 -26.23 -18.83 84.15
N ASN A 92 -24.96 -18.45 84.32
CA ASN A 92 -24.35 -18.40 85.64
C ASN A 92 -24.82 -17.22 86.49
N SER A 93 -25.18 -16.07 85.87
CA SER A 93 -25.74 -14.93 86.57
C SER A 93 -27.21 -15.16 86.99
N LYS A 94 -27.99 -15.89 86.25
CA LYS A 94 -29.39 -16.30 86.61
C LYS A 94 -29.47 -17.37 87.72
N LYS A 95 -28.40 -18.10 88.02
CA LYS A 95 -28.36 -19.03 89.17
C LYS A 95 -28.11 -18.41 90.51
N LYS A 96 -27.69 -17.13 90.59
CA LYS A 96 -27.46 -16.38 91.86
C LYS A 96 -28.63 -15.48 92.30
N GLY A 97 -29.76 -15.41 91.50
CA GLY A 97 -30.86 -14.51 91.75
C GLY A 97 -32.25 -15.22 91.68
N ALA A 98 -32.33 -16.55 91.79
CA ALA A 98 -33.64 -17.22 91.80
C ALA A 98 -33.96 -17.76 93.19
N SER A 99 -34.56 -16.95 94.02
CA SER A 99 -35.60 -17.33 94.95
C SER A 99 -36.71 -16.29 94.80
N GLU A 100 -37.89 -16.83 94.58
CA GLU A 100 -39.24 -16.24 94.62
C GLU A 100 -39.88 -15.72 93.34
N SER A 101 -40.89 -16.48 93.05
CA SER A 101 -42.26 -16.28 92.54
C SER A 101 -42.47 -16.02 91.06
N ASP A 102 -43.04 -17.04 90.51
CA ASP A 102 -44.42 -17.32 90.06
C ASP A 102 -44.90 -16.59 88.81
N VAL A 103 -45.11 -17.46 87.78
CA VAL A 103 -46.38 -17.79 87.11
C VAL A 103 -46.88 -16.87 85.98
N VAL A 104 -47.15 -17.54 84.93
CA VAL A 104 -48.25 -17.49 83.94
C VAL A 104 -47.87 -17.07 82.48
N GLU A 105 -47.90 -18.09 81.71
CA GLU A 105 -48.62 -18.39 80.46
C GLU A 105 -48.71 -17.38 79.34
N GLY A 106 -48.52 -17.93 78.16
CA GLY A 106 -49.22 -17.59 76.94
C GLY A 106 -48.31 -17.60 75.65
N SER A 107 -48.06 -18.71 75.12
CA SER A 107 -48.54 -19.31 73.85
C SER A 107 -48.65 -18.34 72.67
N VAL A 108 -48.12 -18.69 71.57
CA VAL A 108 -48.54 -19.30 70.31
C VAL A 108 -47.69 -18.75 69.19
N ALA A 109 -46.95 -19.65 68.57
CA ALA A 109 -46.99 -20.17 67.18
C ALA A 109 -47.03 -19.07 66.10
N ASP A 110 -46.46 -19.16 65.04
CA ASP A 110 -46.23 -20.28 64.09
C ASP A 110 -45.23 -19.88 62.97
N ASN A 111 -44.53 -20.85 62.61
CA ASN A 111 -44.27 -21.41 61.28
C ASN A 111 -43.59 -20.63 60.12
N ASN A 112 -42.73 -21.38 59.68
CA ASN A 112 -42.40 -21.88 58.34
C ASN A 112 -41.37 -21.09 57.55
N ASP A 113 -40.54 -21.67 56.85
CA ASP A 113 -40.11 -23.01 56.43
C ASP A 113 -39.00 -22.84 55.41
N SER A 114 -38.22 -23.79 55.36
CA SER A 114 -37.53 -24.58 54.37
C SER A 114 -36.23 -24.07 53.81
N SER A 115 -35.21 -24.77 54.14
CA SER A 115 -34.50 -25.83 53.40
C SER A 115 -33.63 -25.31 52.27
N SER A 116 -32.43 -25.73 52.08
CA SER A 116 -31.74 -27.03 52.17
C SER A 116 -30.24 -26.83 51.92
N LYS A 117 -29.40 -27.54 52.63
CA LYS A 117 -28.46 -28.60 52.16
C LYS A 117 -27.43 -28.15 51.13
N ASP A 118 -26.24 -28.53 51.17
CA ASP A 118 -25.39 -29.58 51.75
C ASP A 118 -23.93 -29.17 51.43
N SER A 119 -23.03 -29.47 52.13
CA SER A 119 -22.15 -30.57 52.49
C SER A 119 -20.66 -30.21 52.38
N SER A 120 -19.98 -30.56 53.46
CA SER A 120 -18.68 -31.23 53.58
C SER A 120 -17.45 -30.53 52.96
N ASP A 121 -16.31 -30.44 53.52
CA ASP A 121 -15.57 -31.35 54.39
C ASP A 121 -14.34 -30.65 55.01
N ASP A 122 -14.13 -30.95 56.23
CA ASP A 122 -12.91 -31.39 56.93
C ASP A 122 -11.56 -30.75 56.63
N SER A 123 -10.98 -30.11 57.63
CA SER A 123 -9.80 -30.58 58.33
C SER A 123 -9.17 -29.53 59.24
N THR A 124 -9.11 -29.96 60.51
CA THR A 124 -8.02 -29.77 61.47
C THR A 124 -7.65 -28.38 62.01
N GLY A 125 -8.07 -28.18 63.20
CA GLY A 125 -7.08 -28.03 64.23
C GLY A 125 -6.85 -26.64 64.87
N LEU A 126 -7.17 -26.55 66.14
CA LEU A 126 -6.67 -25.63 67.13
C LEU A 126 -6.96 -24.14 66.94
N PHE A 127 -7.89 -23.74 67.65
CA PHE A 127 -8.22 -22.55 68.46
C PHE A 127 -9.71 -22.29 68.35
N SER A 128 -10.47 -22.90 69.27
CA SER A 128 -11.84 -22.48 69.55
C SER A 128 -11.80 -21.07 70.21
N ASN A 129 -11.75 -20.04 69.41
CA ASN A 129 -12.09 -18.69 69.85
C ASN A 129 -13.60 -18.62 70.03
N VAL A 130 -14.07 -18.63 71.26
CA VAL A 130 -15.43 -18.25 71.62
C VAL A 130 -15.66 -16.83 71.10
N THR A 131 -16.36 -16.71 69.96
CA THR A 131 -16.62 -15.42 69.33
C THR A 131 -17.55 -14.63 70.23
N ARG A 132 -17.02 -13.69 71.02
CA ARG A 132 -17.84 -12.74 71.81
C ARG A 132 -18.47 -11.77 70.81
N LYS A 133 -19.80 -11.63 70.86
CA LYS A 133 -20.49 -10.63 70.00
C LYS A 133 -20.14 -9.24 70.50
N GLN A 134 -19.49 -8.45 69.64
CA GLN A 134 -19.20 -7.04 69.91
C GLN A 134 -20.22 -6.19 69.17
N TYR A 135 -20.64 -5.12 69.80
CA TYR A 135 -21.52 -4.11 69.23
C TYR A 135 -20.88 -2.75 69.39
N TYR A 136 -21.26 -1.79 68.56
CA TYR A 136 -20.87 -0.40 68.78
C TYR A 136 -22.06 0.54 68.58
N THR A 137 -22.01 1.69 69.24
CA THR A 137 -23.00 2.78 69.09
C THR A 137 -22.29 4.10 69.08
N GLY A 138 -22.90 5.12 68.50
CA GLY A 138 -22.40 6.50 68.56
C GLY A 138 -22.47 7.08 69.97
N ILE A 139 -21.63 8.08 70.27
CA ILE A 139 -21.56 8.76 71.53
C ILE A 139 -22.75 9.70 71.61
N VAL A 140 -23.55 9.55 72.70
CA VAL A 140 -24.58 10.47 73.11
C VAL A 140 -24.12 11.14 74.42
N LYS A 141 -24.29 12.47 74.59
CA LYS A 141 -24.01 13.15 75.84
C LYS A 141 -25.05 12.76 76.85
N ASP A 142 -24.75 11.79 77.66
CA ASP A 142 -25.57 11.32 78.76
C ASP A 142 -24.71 11.29 80.02
N ASP A 143 -24.92 12.32 80.87
CA ASP A 143 -24.16 12.45 82.12
C ASP A 143 -24.53 11.38 83.16
N THR A 144 -25.57 10.57 82.87
CA THR A 144 -26.04 9.47 83.75
C THR A 144 -25.49 8.11 83.34
N LEU A 145 -24.82 8.03 82.23
CA LEU A 145 -24.34 6.76 81.70
C LEU A 145 -23.36 6.06 82.65
N SER A 146 -22.41 6.79 83.21
CA SER A 146 -21.44 6.25 84.17
C SER A 146 -22.11 5.64 85.36
N ASP A 147 -23.15 6.32 85.92
CA ASP A 147 -23.92 5.86 87.09
C ASP A 147 -24.75 4.61 86.76
N ARG A 148 -25.30 4.55 85.54
CA ARG A 148 -26.05 3.36 85.07
C ARG A 148 -25.13 2.15 84.90
N LEU A 149 -23.97 2.34 84.22
CA LEU A 149 -22.98 1.29 84.07
C LEU A 149 -22.44 0.75 85.39
N TYR A 150 -22.20 1.67 86.40
CA TYR A 150 -21.77 1.28 87.71
C TYR A 150 -22.86 0.50 88.51
N LYS A 151 -24.10 0.94 88.43
CA LYS A 151 -25.24 0.24 89.05
C LYS A 151 -25.50 -1.12 88.42
N ALA A 152 -25.27 -1.27 87.09
CA ALA A 152 -25.42 -2.52 86.38
C ALA A 152 -24.22 -3.49 86.53
N GLY A 153 -23.16 -3.04 87.24
CA GLY A 153 -21.94 -3.84 87.46
C GLY A 153 -21.16 -4.16 86.20
N VAL A 154 -21.19 -3.25 85.19
CA VAL A 154 -20.51 -3.37 83.96
C VAL A 154 -19.14 -2.72 84.04
N GLU A 155 -18.08 -3.42 83.63
CA GLU A 155 -16.75 -2.81 83.52
C GLU A 155 -16.75 -1.78 82.39
N TYR A 156 -16.34 -0.55 82.63
CA TYR A 156 -16.18 0.47 81.62
C TYR A 156 -14.83 1.18 81.75
N GLU A 157 -14.24 1.49 80.59
CA GLU A 157 -13.01 2.25 80.53
C GLU A 157 -13.10 3.28 79.40
N GLN A 158 -12.43 4.43 79.59
CA GLN A 158 -12.26 5.41 78.53
C GLN A 158 -10.86 5.28 77.98
N LYS A 159 -10.76 5.07 76.63
CA LYS A 159 -9.48 4.95 75.96
C LYS A 159 -8.89 6.34 75.75
N ILE A 160 -7.72 6.59 76.30
CA ILE A 160 -6.97 7.82 76.06
C ILE A 160 -6.20 7.69 74.78
N PRO A 161 -6.42 8.55 73.82
CA PRO A 161 -5.69 8.45 72.53
C PRO A 161 -4.19 8.75 72.72
N ASP A 162 -3.32 7.85 72.27
CA ASP A 162 -1.88 8.06 72.27
C ASP A 162 -1.49 8.96 71.11
N SER A 163 -1.47 10.27 71.33
CA SER A 163 -1.23 11.30 70.28
C SER A 163 0.12 11.18 69.57
N THR A 164 1.11 10.56 70.21
CA THR A 164 2.45 10.43 69.64
C THR A 164 2.53 9.38 68.55
N SER A 165 1.83 8.28 68.69
CA SER A 165 1.76 7.21 67.72
C SER A 165 1.00 7.64 66.44
N TYR A 166 -0.08 8.39 66.63
CA TYR A 166 -0.87 8.95 65.51
C TYR A 166 -0.10 9.99 64.69
N MET A 167 0.69 10.88 65.36
CA MET A 167 1.51 11.87 64.65
C MET A 167 2.61 11.21 63.81
N VAL A 168 3.30 10.22 64.32
CA VAL A 168 4.38 9.50 63.61
C VAL A 168 3.79 8.71 62.46
N MET A 169 2.63 8.06 62.64
CA MET A 169 1.99 7.28 61.61
C MET A 169 1.47 8.17 60.45
N ASN A 170 0.84 9.29 60.78
CA ASN A 170 0.39 10.27 59.74
C ASN A 170 1.56 10.89 58.99
N LEU A 171 2.67 11.16 59.65
CA LEU A 171 3.89 11.68 59.02
C LEU A 171 4.48 10.65 58.03
N LEU A 172 4.53 9.37 58.43
CA LEU A 172 5.02 8.28 57.58
C LEU A 172 4.11 8.02 56.37
N VAL A 173 2.79 8.01 56.56
CA VAL A 173 1.80 7.76 55.50
C VAL A 173 1.83 8.87 54.43
N ASN A 174 2.09 10.12 54.82
CA ASN A 174 2.11 11.24 53.89
C ASN A 174 3.50 11.51 53.26
N ILE A 175 4.57 11.34 54.03
CA ILE A 175 5.93 11.65 53.55
C ILE A 175 6.53 10.52 52.71
N VAL A 176 6.31 9.24 53.08
CA VAL A 176 6.90 8.11 52.33
C VAL A 176 6.43 8.05 50.88
N PRO A 177 5.14 8.19 50.50
CA PRO A 177 4.71 8.24 49.12
C PRO A 177 5.28 9.44 48.36
N LEU A 178 5.38 10.61 49.05
CA LEU A 178 5.96 11.81 48.43
C LEU A 178 7.43 11.63 48.11
N VAL A 179 8.22 11.07 49.03
CA VAL A 179 9.65 10.75 48.81
C VAL A 179 9.83 9.72 47.71
N ILE A 180 8.97 8.70 47.66
CA ILE A 180 8.97 7.69 46.58
C ILE A 180 8.62 8.35 45.25
N MET A 181 7.62 9.22 45.20
CA MET A 181 7.20 9.93 44.00
C MET A 181 8.29 10.88 43.48
N ILE A 182 8.97 11.60 44.36
CA ILE A 182 10.12 12.47 44.02
C ILE A 182 11.29 11.59 43.53
N GLY A 183 11.61 10.49 44.24
CA GLY A 183 12.63 9.56 43.84
C GLY A 183 12.37 8.94 42.47
N LEU A 184 11.13 8.53 42.21
CA LEU A 184 10.67 8.02 40.91
C LEU A 184 10.74 9.12 39.83
N GLY A 185 10.34 10.34 40.13
CA GLY A 185 10.45 11.49 39.23
C GLY A 185 11.89 11.80 38.85
N VAL A 186 12.81 11.82 39.84
CA VAL A 186 14.23 12.02 39.60
C VAL A 186 14.84 10.84 38.85
N MET A 187 14.42 9.60 39.11
CA MET A 187 14.86 8.41 38.37
C MET A 187 14.35 8.44 36.94
N LEU A 188 13.09 8.80 36.67
CA LEU A 188 12.54 9.01 35.34
C LEU A 188 13.24 10.16 34.63
N MET A 189 13.47 11.28 35.28
CA MET A 189 14.20 12.42 34.72
C MET A 189 15.66 12.06 34.38
N ARG A 190 16.36 11.33 35.26
CA ARG A 190 17.71 10.80 34.96
C ARG A 190 17.73 9.76 33.84
N ARG A 191 16.65 9.01 33.66
CA ARG A 191 16.49 8.06 32.56
C ARG A 191 16.17 8.78 31.25
N MET A 192 15.39 9.86 31.29
CA MET A 192 15.11 10.74 30.14
C MET A 192 16.35 11.53 29.71
N THR A 193 17.22 11.94 30.64
CA THR A 193 18.46 12.66 30.30
C THR A 193 19.62 11.75 29.90
N LYS A 194 19.69 10.48 30.34
CA LYS A 194 20.70 9.49 29.91
C LYS A 194 20.32 8.68 28.68
N GLY A 195 19.05 8.70 28.27
CA GLY A 195 18.52 8.01 27.08
C GLY A 195 18.00 8.99 26.02
N GLY A 196 18.82 9.94 25.54
CA GLY A 196 18.45 10.85 24.46
C GLY A 196 17.09 11.52 24.70
N GLY A 197 17.11 12.77 25.09
CA GLY A 197 15.95 13.55 25.51
C GLY A 197 14.72 13.42 24.63
N MET A 198 13.59 13.88 25.11
CA MET A 198 12.32 14.07 24.38
C MET A 198 12.46 14.84 23.05
N MET A 199 13.68 15.31 22.71
CA MET A 199 14.10 15.78 21.39
C MET A 199 14.45 14.66 20.40
N GLY A 200 14.36 13.37 20.75
CA GLY A 200 14.53 12.24 19.84
C GLY A 200 13.31 11.93 18.97
N VAL A 201 12.19 12.61 19.14
CA VAL A 201 11.02 12.50 18.24
C VAL A 201 11.33 13.04 16.84
N GLY A 202 12.37 13.89 16.70
CA GLY A 202 12.83 14.40 15.40
C GLY A 202 13.90 13.57 14.69
N LYS A 203 14.51 12.57 15.36
CA LYS A 203 15.41 11.64 14.66
C LYS A 203 14.60 10.49 14.09
N SER A 204 14.15 10.69 12.88
CA SER A 204 13.53 9.66 12.07
C SER A 204 14.46 8.46 11.93
N ASN A 205 14.08 7.32 12.53
CA ASN A 205 14.61 6.00 12.16
C ASN A 205 13.97 5.50 10.85
N ALA A 206 13.53 6.38 9.96
CA ALA A 206 13.17 6.00 8.62
C ALA A 206 14.39 5.35 8.00
N LYS A 207 14.30 4.08 7.67
CA LYS A 207 15.32 3.38 6.88
C LYS A 207 15.40 4.10 5.53
N MET A 208 16.29 5.05 5.42
CA MET A 208 16.66 5.58 4.12
C MET A 208 17.37 4.47 3.37
N TYR A 209 16.79 4.08 2.25
CA TYR A 209 17.41 3.11 1.37
C TYR A 209 18.53 3.83 0.61
N VAL A 210 19.75 3.67 1.10
CA VAL A 210 20.96 4.10 0.37
C VAL A 210 21.51 2.90 -0.35
N GLU A 211 21.33 2.84 -1.65
CA GLU A 211 21.97 1.85 -2.51
C GLU A 211 23.31 2.42 -2.97
N LYS A 212 24.43 1.82 -2.52
CA LYS A 212 25.76 2.24 -2.92
C LYS A 212 26.03 1.98 -4.41
N SER A 213 25.35 1.00 -5.00
CA SER A 213 25.33 0.67 -6.42
C SER A 213 23.98 0.02 -6.72
N THR A 214 23.29 0.53 -7.73
CA THR A 214 21.98 0.01 -8.13
C THR A 214 22.09 -1.27 -8.96
N GLY A 215 23.25 -1.56 -9.56
CA GLY A 215 23.45 -2.69 -10.47
C GLY A 215 22.67 -2.59 -11.79
N VAL A 216 21.85 -1.55 -11.98
CA VAL A 216 21.01 -1.32 -13.15
C VAL A 216 21.63 -0.21 -14.00
N THR A 217 21.69 -0.41 -15.32
CA THR A 217 22.24 0.56 -16.28
C THR A 217 21.22 0.90 -17.37
N PHE A 218 21.50 1.82 -18.28
CA PHE A 218 20.63 2.11 -19.42
C PHE A 218 20.43 0.93 -20.38
N LYS A 219 21.30 -0.09 -20.33
CA LYS A 219 21.15 -1.34 -21.09
C LYS A 219 20.01 -2.23 -20.58
N ASP A 220 19.65 -2.06 -19.33
CA ASP A 220 18.56 -2.79 -18.67
C ASP A 220 17.20 -2.09 -18.83
N VAL A 221 17.20 -0.87 -19.41
CA VAL A 221 16.01 -0.08 -19.72
C VAL A 221 15.81 -0.10 -21.24
N ALA A 222 14.77 -0.77 -21.70
CA ALA A 222 14.41 -0.84 -23.11
C ALA A 222 13.39 0.24 -23.47
N GLY A 223 13.40 0.67 -24.72
CA GLY A 223 12.61 1.81 -25.20
C GLY A 223 13.02 3.12 -24.55
N GLN A 224 12.19 4.17 -24.65
CA GLN A 224 12.41 5.48 -24.02
C GLN A 224 13.74 6.14 -24.44
N ASP A 225 14.09 6.06 -25.72
CA ASP A 225 15.41 6.49 -26.19
C ASP A 225 15.63 7.98 -25.96
N GLU A 226 14.63 8.84 -26.14
CA GLU A 226 14.70 10.30 -25.91
C GLU A 226 14.88 10.62 -24.40
N ALA A 227 14.20 9.86 -23.53
CA ALA A 227 14.35 10.02 -22.08
C ALA A 227 15.75 9.58 -21.63
N LYS A 228 16.28 8.50 -22.20
CA LYS A 228 17.66 8.02 -21.95
C LYS A 228 18.69 9.03 -22.43
N GLU A 229 18.53 9.61 -23.60
CA GLU A 229 19.43 10.64 -24.14
C GLU A 229 19.47 11.84 -23.22
N SER A 230 18.29 12.37 -22.83
CA SER A 230 18.19 13.49 -21.89
C SER A 230 18.84 13.20 -20.53
N LEU A 231 18.73 11.96 -20.05
CA LEU A 231 19.34 11.53 -18.79
C LEU A 231 20.84 11.23 -18.93
N GLN A 232 21.30 10.81 -20.11
CA GLN A 232 22.73 10.65 -20.40
C GLN A 232 23.49 11.98 -20.29
N GLU A 233 22.88 13.08 -20.74
CA GLU A 233 23.44 14.41 -20.51
C GLU A 233 23.59 14.72 -19.01
N VAL A 234 22.60 14.31 -18.20
CA VAL A 234 22.65 14.52 -16.75
C VAL A 234 23.75 13.67 -16.11
N VAL A 235 23.98 12.44 -16.59
CA VAL A 235 25.12 11.58 -16.18
C VAL A 235 26.45 12.23 -16.55
N ASP A 236 26.58 12.76 -17.78
CA ASP A 236 27.82 13.45 -18.21
C ASP A 236 28.08 14.71 -17.36
N PHE A 237 27.04 15.44 -16.97
CA PHE A 237 27.18 16.55 -16.02
C PHE A 237 27.77 16.13 -14.67
N LEU A 238 27.35 14.98 -14.14
CA LEU A 238 27.88 14.48 -12.87
C LEU A 238 29.35 14.07 -12.97
N HIS A 239 29.77 13.54 -14.12
CA HIS A 239 31.16 13.08 -14.35
C HIS A 239 32.07 14.22 -14.73
N ASN A 240 31.63 15.13 -15.59
CA ASN A 240 32.44 16.13 -16.24
C ASN A 240 31.89 17.58 -16.07
N PRO A 241 31.65 18.06 -14.83
CA PRO A 241 31.01 19.35 -14.60
C PRO A 241 31.82 20.51 -15.21
N GLY A 242 33.16 20.40 -15.24
CA GLY A 242 34.05 21.45 -15.79
C GLY A 242 33.87 21.70 -17.28
N LYS A 243 33.48 20.67 -18.07
CA LYS A 243 33.22 20.80 -19.51
C LYS A 243 32.07 21.79 -19.78
N TYR A 244 31.03 21.75 -18.95
CA TYR A 244 29.84 22.57 -19.11
C TYR A 244 30.00 23.96 -18.48
N THR A 245 30.59 24.04 -17.27
CA THR A 245 30.83 25.31 -16.61
C THR A 245 31.86 26.17 -17.34
N GLY A 246 32.82 25.56 -18.06
CA GLY A 246 33.84 26.25 -18.87
C GLY A 246 33.27 27.10 -20.01
N ILE A 247 32.09 26.72 -20.56
CA ILE A 247 31.37 27.47 -21.59
C ILE A 247 30.24 28.34 -21.01
N GLY A 248 30.07 28.36 -19.67
CA GLY A 248 29.03 29.14 -18.99
C GLY A 248 27.69 28.43 -18.81
N ALA A 249 27.59 27.13 -19.11
CA ALA A 249 26.38 26.37 -18.88
C ALA A 249 26.14 26.15 -17.36
N LYS A 250 24.90 26.32 -16.92
CA LYS A 250 24.49 26.05 -15.55
C LYS A 250 24.07 24.60 -15.40
N LEU A 251 24.61 23.93 -14.39
CA LEU A 251 24.22 22.56 -14.05
C LEU A 251 22.77 22.52 -13.53
N PRO A 252 21.93 21.62 -14.05
CA PRO A 252 20.58 21.46 -13.52
C PRO A 252 20.65 20.96 -12.07
N LYS A 253 19.84 21.56 -11.19
CA LYS A 253 19.71 21.08 -9.80
C LYS A 253 18.86 19.83 -9.72
N GLY A 254 17.86 19.71 -10.58
CA GLY A 254 16.97 18.58 -10.57
C GLY A 254 16.31 18.30 -11.90
N ALA A 255 15.87 17.05 -12.07
CA ALA A 255 15.04 16.63 -13.19
C ALA A 255 13.77 15.93 -12.70
N LEU A 256 12.64 16.27 -13.31
CA LEU A 256 11.33 15.68 -13.04
C LEU A 256 10.99 14.69 -14.14
N ILE A 257 10.86 13.41 -13.78
CA ILE A 257 10.45 12.33 -14.66
C ILE A 257 8.92 12.22 -14.61
N VAL A 258 8.28 12.41 -15.76
CA VAL A 258 6.83 12.48 -15.87
C VAL A 258 6.33 11.41 -16.83
N GLY A 259 5.26 10.71 -16.48
CA GLY A 259 4.64 9.74 -17.39
C GLY A 259 3.62 8.84 -16.70
N PRO A 260 2.92 7.97 -17.46
CA PRO A 260 1.96 7.03 -16.94
C PRO A 260 2.55 6.05 -15.91
N PRO A 261 1.74 5.45 -15.03
CA PRO A 261 2.21 4.36 -14.17
C PRO A 261 2.68 3.18 -15.02
N GLY A 262 3.68 2.44 -14.53
CA GLY A 262 4.19 1.24 -15.21
C GLY A 262 5.15 1.48 -16.39
N THR A 263 5.49 2.74 -16.72
CA THR A 263 6.43 3.07 -17.82
C THR A 263 7.91 2.96 -17.45
N GLY A 264 8.23 2.59 -16.19
CA GLY A 264 9.61 2.34 -15.76
C GLY A 264 10.35 3.56 -15.19
N LYS A 265 9.66 4.62 -14.75
CA LYS A 265 10.28 5.85 -14.20
C LYS A 265 11.27 5.58 -13.08
N THR A 266 10.90 4.76 -12.11
CA THR A 266 11.77 4.36 -10.98
C THR A 266 12.97 3.53 -11.46
N LEU A 267 12.77 2.65 -12.45
CA LEU A 267 13.84 1.86 -13.05
C LEU A 267 14.84 2.77 -13.79
N LEU A 268 14.32 3.75 -14.53
CA LEU A 268 15.12 4.74 -15.25
C LEU A 268 15.97 5.59 -14.30
N ALA A 269 15.40 6.03 -13.17
CA ALA A 269 16.16 6.76 -12.14
C ALA A 269 17.28 5.90 -11.52
N LYS A 270 17.03 4.60 -11.29
CA LYS A 270 18.07 3.65 -10.84
C LYS A 270 19.14 3.44 -11.90
N ALA A 271 18.78 3.40 -13.17
CA ALA A 271 19.72 3.26 -14.28
C ALA A 271 20.65 4.47 -14.39
N VAL A 272 20.14 5.69 -14.18
CA VAL A 272 20.96 6.92 -14.12
C VAL A 272 22.05 6.80 -13.04
N ALA A 273 21.67 6.34 -11.85
CA ALA A 273 22.63 6.20 -10.75
C ALA A 273 23.67 5.09 -10.99
N GLY A 274 23.24 4.00 -11.63
CA GLY A 274 24.13 2.90 -12.01
C GLY A 274 25.11 3.28 -13.12
N GLU A 275 24.63 4.03 -14.11
CA GLU A 275 25.47 4.57 -15.19
C GLU A 275 26.47 5.62 -14.65
N ALA A 276 25.99 6.50 -13.78
CA ALA A 276 26.83 7.49 -13.10
C ALA A 276 27.76 6.88 -12.03
N LYS A 277 27.53 5.64 -11.60
CA LYS A 277 28.28 4.93 -10.54
C LYS A 277 28.35 5.73 -9.23
N VAL A 278 27.27 6.40 -8.88
CA VAL A 278 27.14 7.20 -7.67
C VAL A 278 26.12 6.58 -6.69
N PRO A 279 26.22 6.89 -5.39
CA PRO A 279 25.21 6.49 -4.41
C PRO A 279 23.81 6.99 -4.76
N PHE A 280 22.81 6.16 -4.54
CA PHE A 280 21.42 6.42 -4.85
C PHE A 280 20.57 6.41 -3.58
N PHE A 281 19.98 7.57 -3.27
CA PHE A 281 19.03 7.73 -2.15
C PHE A 281 17.63 7.67 -2.71
N SER A 282 16.87 6.62 -2.40
CA SER A 282 15.50 6.45 -2.90
C SER A 282 14.48 6.54 -1.78
N LEU A 283 13.47 7.42 -1.96
CA LEU A 283 12.33 7.56 -1.07
C LEU A 283 11.05 7.78 -1.88
N SER A 284 9.91 7.32 -1.35
CA SER A 284 8.60 7.73 -1.84
C SER A 284 8.20 9.07 -1.21
N GLY A 285 7.54 9.94 -1.96
CA GLY A 285 6.96 11.18 -1.43
C GLY A 285 6.03 10.95 -0.24
N SER A 286 5.32 9.81 -0.22
CA SER A 286 4.48 9.39 0.90
C SER A 286 5.26 9.18 2.22
N ALA A 287 6.56 8.84 2.16
CA ALA A 287 7.41 8.67 3.33
C ALA A 287 7.67 9.99 4.11
N PHE A 288 7.40 11.13 3.50
CA PHE A 288 7.50 12.44 4.14
C PHE A 288 6.18 12.92 4.74
N VAL A 289 5.06 12.24 4.46
CA VAL A 289 3.75 12.58 5.01
C VAL A 289 3.57 11.87 6.34
N GLU A 290 3.47 12.63 7.42
CA GLU A 290 3.32 12.12 8.78
C GLU A 290 2.14 12.81 9.48
N MET A 291 1.67 12.22 10.56
CA MET A 291 0.57 12.77 11.35
C MET A 291 1.00 13.96 12.21
N TYR A 292 2.31 14.07 12.51
CA TYR A 292 2.87 15.11 13.37
C TYR A 292 3.54 16.21 12.57
N VAL A 293 3.09 17.44 12.75
CA VAL A 293 3.62 18.61 12.06
C VAL A 293 5.13 18.77 12.33
N GLY A 294 5.90 18.96 11.25
CA GLY A 294 7.35 19.18 11.29
C GLY A 294 8.22 17.93 11.19
N VAL A 295 7.66 16.73 11.30
CA VAL A 295 8.43 15.49 11.16
C VAL A 295 8.87 15.28 9.70
N GLY A 296 7.98 15.51 8.74
CA GLY A 296 8.29 15.45 7.31
C GLY A 296 9.38 16.43 6.92
N ALA A 297 9.29 17.67 7.36
CA ALA A 297 10.30 18.70 7.14
C ALA A 297 11.68 18.31 7.75
N SER A 298 11.69 17.68 8.92
CA SER A 298 12.93 17.18 9.52
C SER A 298 13.55 16.06 8.69
N ARG A 299 12.74 15.15 8.14
CA ARG A 299 13.22 14.08 7.25
C ARG A 299 13.85 14.62 5.97
N VAL A 300 13.22 15.63 5.37
CA VAL A 300 13.80 16.30 4.19
C VAL A 300 15.18 16.87 4.52
N ARG A 301 15.30 17.59 5.62
CA ARG A 301 16.58 18.16 6.06
C ARG A 301 17.64 17.09 6.32
N ASP A 302 17.27 16.02 7.01
CA ASP A 302 18.18 14.92 7.30
C ASP A 302 18.64 14.19 6.03
N LEU A 303 17.74 14.00 5.04
CA LEU A 303 18.06 13.43 3.74
C LEU A 303 19.11 14.26 3.00
N PHE A 304 18.87 15.56 2.84
CA PHE A 304 19.80 16.44 2.13
C PHE A 304 21.15 16.54 2.85
N LYS A 305 21.16 16.59 4.19
CA LYS A 305 22.38 16.57 4.99
C LYS A 305 23.21 15.30 4.78
N GLN A 306 22.58 14.13 4.72
CA GLN A 306 23.26 12.86 4.47
C GLN A 306 23.76 12.77 3.03
N ALA A 307 22.95 13.18 2.06
CA ALA A 307 23.33 13.22 0.66
C ALA A 307 24.52 14.14 0.42
N GLN A 308 24.55 15.34 1.03
CA GLN A 308 25.70 16.24 0.95
C GLN A 308 27.01 15.66 1.51
N GLN A 309 26.90 14.75 2.51
CA GLN A 309 28.07 14.05 3.06
C GLN A 309 28.58 12.92 2.15
N MET A 310 27.73 12.42 1.26
CA MET A 310 28.05 11.33 0.35
C MET A 310 28.16 11.78 -1.12
N ALA A 311 28.19 13.09 -1.38
CA ALA A 311 28.33 13.62 -2.72
C ALA A 311 29.70 13.20 -3.36
N PRO A 312 29.72 12.85 -4.67
CA PRO A 312 28.62 12.93 -5.62
C PRO A 312 27.57 11.83 -5.42
N CYS A 313 26.27 12.18 -5.49
CA CYS A 313 25.17 11.25 -5.31
C CYS A 313 23.87 11.74 -5.95
N ILE A 314 22.90 10.84 -6.10
CA ILE A 314 21.56 11.13 -6.59
C ILE A 314 20.54 10.92 -5.49
N ILE A 315 19.68 11.91 -5.27
CA ILE A 315 18.46 11.78 -4.48
C ILE A 315 17.30 11.55 -5.44
N PHE A 316 16.52 10.49 -5.22
CA PHE A 316 15.32 10.20 -5.99
C PHE A 316 14.10 10.21 -5.08
N ILE A 317 13.09 11.01 -5.47
CA ILE A 317 11.81 11.09 -4.78
C ILE A 317 10.74 10.56 -5.74
N ASP A 318 10.25 9.36 -5.48
CA ASP A 318 9.13 8.81 -6.24
C ASP A 318 7.80 9.36 -5.73
N GLU A 319 6.80 9.47 -6.59
CA GLU A 319 5.48 10.01 -6.24
C GLU A 319 5.57 11.37 -5.53
N ILE A 320 6.34 12.31 -6.12
CA ILE A 320 6.55 13.65 -5.53
C ILE A 320 5.23 14.40 -5.32
N ASP A 321 4.19 14.07 -6.05
CA ASP A 321 2.84 14.63 -5.94
C ASP A 321 2.19 14.37 -4.57
N ALA A 322 2.68 13.38 -3.78
CA ALA A 322 2.23 13.17 -2.41
C ALA A 322 2.50 14.40 -1.50
N ILE A 323 3.60 15.12 -1.74
CA ILE A 323 4.00 16.31 -0.96
C ILE A 323 3.94 17.59 -1.78
N GLY A 324 4.03 17.50 -3.11
CA GLY A 324 4.17 18.62 -4.03
C GLY A 324 2.87 19.23 -4.54
N LYS A 325 1.72 18.92 -3.97
CA LYS A 325 0.39 19.35 -4.46
C LYS A 325 0.21 20.86 -4.28
N SER A 326 -0.37 21.53 -5.31
CA SER A 326 -0.73 22.95 -5.32
C SER A 326 -1.73 23.33 -4.21
N ARG A 327 -1.65 24.58 -3.75
CA ARG A 327 -2.42 25.17 -2.63
C ARG A 327 -3.90 25.40 -2.93
N ASP A 328 -4.33 25.34 -4.19
CA ASP A 328 -5.69 25.67 -4.62
C ASP A 328 -6.78 24.67 -4.20
N SER A 329 -6.45 23.56 -3.59
CA SER A 329 -7.44 22.60 -3.09
C SER A 329 -7.93 22.99 -1.72
N GLN A 330 -9.00 23.79 -1.66
CA GLN A 330 -9.75 24.17 -0.47
C GLN A 330 -10.19 22.95 0.35
N LEU A 331 -9.91 23.06 1.64
CA LEU A 331 -10.47 22.46 2.85
C LEU A 331 -9.39 21.84 3.74
N GLY A 332 -9.04 22.63 4.75
CA GLY A 332 -8.56 22.29 6.09
C GLY A 332 -7.69 21.04 6.28
N GLY A 333 -6.42 21.22 6.69
CA GLY A 333 -5.65 20.15 7.30
C GLY A 333 -4.32 19.75 6.60
N ASN A 334 -3.74 20.59 5.77
CA ASN A 334 -2.51 20.25 5.03
C ASN A 334 -1.23 20.97 5.51
N ASP A 335 -1.24 21.56 6.73
CA ASP A 335 -0.10 22.33 7.26
C ASP A 335 1.21 21.54 7.25
N GLU A 336 1.15 20.23 7.52
CA GLU A 336 2.33 19.37 7.54
C GLU A 336 2.92 19.16 6.13
N ARG A 337 2.07 18.90 5.13
CA ARG A 337 2.53 18.73 3.73
C ARG A 337 3.10 20.04 3.19
N GLU A 338 2.46 21.17 3.47
CA GLU A 338 2.93 22.48 3.06
C GLU A 338 4.26 22.83 3.72
N GLN A 339 4.42 22.53 5.01
CA GLN A 339 5.69 22.72 5.72
C GLN A 339 6.79 21.83 5.14
N THR A 340 6.48 20.59 4.78
CA THR A 340 7.40 19.65 4.17
C THR A 340 7.80 20.10 2.78
N LEU A 341 6.85 20.56 1.95
CA LEU A 341 7.13 21.16 0.64
C LEU A 341 8.02 22.39 0.76
N ASN A 342 7.68 23.32 1.65
CA ASN A 342 8.48 24.53 1.86
C ASN A 342 9.92 24.19 2.31
N GLN A 343 10.10 23.15 3.15
CA GLN A 343 11.43 22.68 3.52
C GLN A 343 12.17 22.07 2.31
N LEU A 344 11.48 21.26 1.48
CA LEU A 344 12.07 20.72 0.26
C LEU A 344 12.55 21.85 -0.68
N LEU A 345 11.72 22.86 -0.90
CA LEU A 345 12.06 24.03 -1.71
C LEU A 345 13.27 24.78 -1.13
N ALA A 346 13.33 24.96 0.19
CA ALA A 346 14.45 25.60 0.87
C ALA A 346 15.76 24.81 0.72
N GLU A 347 15.71 23.48 0.86
CA GLU A 347 16.89 22.62 0.64
C GLU A 347 17.34 22.64 -0.82
N MET A 348 16.39 22.62 -1.79
CA MET A 348 16.72 22.74 -3.22
C MET A 348 17.37 24.07 -3.56
N ASP A 349 16.91 25.16 -2.97
CA ASP A 349 17.52 26.48 -3.19
C ASP A 349 18.90 26.58 -2.52
N GLY A 350 19.06 25.90 -1.37
CA GLY A 350 20.26 26.02 -0.52
C GLY A 350 21.43 25.10 -0.91
N PHE A 351 21.24 24.07 -1.74
CA PHE A 351 22.36 23.23 -2.13
C PHE A 351 23.10 23.74 -3.39
N ASP A 352 24.39 23.47 -3.42
CA ASP A 352 25.27 23.80 -4.53
C ASP A 352 25.40 22.60 -5.47
N SER A 353 24.88 22.73 -6.70
CA SER A 353 24.94 21.68 -7.73
C SER A 353 26.39 21.33 -8.13
N ASN A 354 27.35 22.25 -7.95
CA ASN A 354 28.75 21.97 -8.24
C ASN A 354 29.39 20.89 -7.33
N LYS A 355 28.74 20.56 -6.22
CA LYS A 355 29.17 19.47 -5.33
C LYS A 355 28.77 18.05 -5.80
N GLY A 356 28.15 17.96 -6.98
CA GLY A 356 27.73 16.68 -7.55
C GLY A 356 26.47 16.08 -6.92
N LEU A 357 25.61 16.89 -6.31
CA LEU A 357 24.30 16.47 -5.84
C LEU A 357 23.25 16.72 -6.93
N LEU A 358 22.53 15.69 -7.31
CA LEU A 358 21.42 15.75 -8.27
C LEU A 358 20.13 15.26 -7.61
N LEU A 359 19.06 16.01 -7.81
CA LEU A 359 17.73 15.61 -7.37
C LEU A 359 16.90 15.10 -8.57
N LEU A 360 16.47 13.86 -8.53
CA LEU A 360 15.49 13.30 -9.45
C LEU A 360 14.15 13.16 -8.74
N ALA A 361 13.06 13.44 -9.41
CA ALA A 361 11.73 13.15 -8.91
C ALA A 361 10.88 12.49 -9.99
N ALA A 362 9.92 11.66 -9.59
CA ALA A 362 8.97 11.06 -10.51
C ALA A 362 7.53 11.37 -10.08
N THR A 363 6.66 11.58 -11.08
CA THR A 363 5.23 11.76 -10.87
C THR A 363 4.42 11.22 -12.04
N ASN A 364 3.21 10.79 -11.76
CA ASN A 364 2.19 10.48 -12.76
C ASN A 364 1.24 11.68 -12.98
N ARG A 365 1.35 12.73 -12.16
CA ARG A 365 0.40 13.84 -12.09
C ARG A 365 1.11 15.20 -12.06
N PRO A 366 1.78 15.59 -13.15
CA PRO A 366 2.53 16.84 -13.17
C PRO A 366 1.65 18.09 -13.00
N GLU A 367 0.37 18.00 -13.38
CA GLU A 367 -0.60 19.09 -13.35
C GLU A 367 -1.02 19.53 -11.94
N ILE A 368 -0.90 18.64 -10.94
CA ILE A 368 -1.24 18.98 -9.55
C ILE A 368 -0.06 19.53 -8.76
N LEU A 369 1.15 19.51 -9.33
CA LEU A 369 2.34 19.99 -8.65
C LEU A 369 2.32 21.51 -8.47
N ASP A 370 2.82 21.96 -7.31
CA ASP A 370 3.02 23.38 -7.04
C ASP A 370 3.99 23.97 -8.10
N PRO A 371 3.59 25.03 -8.80
CA PRO A 371 4.45 25.70 -9.80
C PRO A 371 5.82 26.11 -9.25
N ALA A 372 5.94 26.30 -7.93
CA ALA A 372 7.21 26.62 -7.28
C ALA A 372 8.26 25.51 -7.45
N LEU A 373 7.87 24.23 -7.54
CA LEU A 373 8.79 23.12 -7.81
C LEU A 373 9.38 23.19 -9.23
N LEU A 374 8.64 23.75 -10.16
CA LEU A 374 8.97 23.79 -11.59
C LEU A 374 9.72 25.04 -12.02
N ARG A 375 10.06 25.94 -11.06
CA ARG A 375 10.85 27.15 -11.34
C ARG A 375 12.31 26.81 -11.63
N PRO A 376 12.98 27.59 -12.51
CA PRO A 376 14.41 27.45 -12.75
C PRO A 376 15.22 27.48 -11.43
N GLY A 377 16.21 26.60 -11.32
CA GLY A 377 16.98 26.39 -10.10
C GLY A 377 16.41 25.31 -9.17
N ARG A 378 15.38 24.59 -9.58
CA ARG A 378 14.76 23.46 -8.86
C ARG A 378 14.64 22.25 -9.77
N PHE A 379 13.43 21.88 -10.25
CA PHE A 379 13.29 20.90 -11.31
C PHE A 379 13.40 21.59 -12.67
N ASP A 380 14.63 21.84 -13.08
CA ASP A 380 14.95 22.59 -14.28
C ASP A 380 14.59 21.84 -15.55
N ARG A 381 14.66 20.52 -15.50
CA ARG A 381 14.38 19.66 -16.65
C ARG A 381 13.15 18.79 -16.40
N ARG A 382 12.31 18.68 -17.42
CA ARG A 382 11.20 17.71 -17.45
C ARG A 382 11.52 16.64 -18.47
N ILE A 383 11.50 15.39 -18.02
CA ILE A 383 11.80 14.22 -18.83
C ILE A 383 10.50 13.42 -18.94
N ILE A 384 9.97 13.37 -20.16
CA ILE A 384 8.73 12.68 -20.43
C ILE A 384 9.03 11.21 -20.72
N VAL A 385 8.34 10.30 -20.05
CA VAL A 385 8.45 8.85 -20.20
C VAL A 385 7.07 8.34 -20.57
N ASP A 386 6.75 8.41 -21.86
CA ASP A 386 5.46 8.00 -22.41
C ASP A 386 5.33 6.48 -22.53
N LYS A 387 4.16 6.03 -22.98
CA LYS A 387 3.97 4.63 -23.36
C LYS A 387 4.92 4.28 -24.49
N PRO A 388 5.52 3.07 -24.49
CA PRO A 388 6.44 2.68 -25.55
C PRO A 388 5.71 2.52 -26.89
N ASP A 389 6.32 3.00 -27.97
CA ASP A 389 5.94 2.72 -29.35
C ASP A 389 6.19 1.24 -29.73
N LEU A 390 5.88 0.83 -30.92
CA LEU A 390 6.06 -0.54 -31.38
C LEU A 390 7.50 -1.03 -31.15
N LYS A 391 8.50 -0.25 -31.56
CA LYS A 391 9.91 -0.58 -31.38
C LYS A 391 10.26 -0.71 -29.90
N GLY A 392 9.81 0.24 -29.08
CA GLY A 392 10.02 0.23 -27.64
C GLY A 392 9.37 -0.98 -26.99
N ARG A 393 8.15 -1.39 -27.41
CA ARG A 393 7.48 -2.60 -26.89
C ARG A 393 8.25 -3.87 -27.25
N ILE A 394 8.74 -3.97 -28.50
CA ILE A 394 9.60 -5.10 -28.93
C ILE A 394 10.85 -5.17 -28.07
N ASP A 395 11.52 -4.04 -27.84
CA ASP A 395 12.75 -4.00 -27.06
C ASP A 395 12.49 -4.30 -25.56
N VAL A 396 11.39 -3.84 -25.00
CA VAL A 396 10.95 -4.19 -23.62
C VAL A 396 10.68 -5.69 -23.53
N LEU A 397 9.95 -6.27 -24.49
CA LEU A 397 9.70 -7.71 -24.54
C LEU A 397 11.01 -8.50 -24.61
N LYS A 398 11.97 -8.09 -25.47
CA LYS A 398 13.29 -8.73 -25.58
C LYS A 398 14.07 -8.69 -24.26
N VAL A 399 14.05 -7.57 -23.55
CA VAL A 399 14.74 -7.46 -22.24
C VAL A 399 14.16 -8.42 -21.23
N HIS A 400 12.83 -8.50 -21.13
CA HIS A 400 12.15 -9.41 -20.19
C HIS A 400 12.17 -10.87 -20.64
N ALA A 401 12.34 -11.13 -21.95
CA ALA A 401 12.49 -12.46 -22.51
C ALA A 401 13.88 -13.08 -22.30
N LYS A 402 14.90 -12.27 -21.99
CA LYS A 402 16.30 -12.70 -21.90
C LYS A 402 16.56 -13.92 -21.03
N ASP A 403 15.84 -14.00 -19.90
CA ASP A 403 15.98 -15.08 -18.93
C ASP A 403 14.91 -16.18 -19.07
N VAL A 404 14.05 -16.07 -20.08
CA VAL A 404 12.94 -17.00 -20.34
C VAL A 404 13.27 -17.88 -21.54
N LYS A 405 13.11 -19.20 -21.38
CA LYS A 405 13.31 -20.15 -22.48
C LYS A 405 12.12 -20.10 -23.43
N MET A 406 12.36 -19.67 -24.66
CA MET A 406 11.37 -19.59 -25.71
C MET A 406 11.68 -20.60 -26.82
N ASP A 407 10.66 -21.06 -27.51
CA ASP A 407 10.82 -21.92 -28.69
C ASP A 407 10.95 -21.09 -29.99
N GLU A 408 11.19 -21.78 -31.11
CA GLU A 408 11.39 -21.14 -32.43
C GLU A 408 10.12 -20.52 -33.01
N THR A 409 8.94 -20.80 -32.43
CA THR A 409 7.65 -20.24 -32.89
C THR A 409 7.43 -18.81 -32.42
N VAL A 410 8.25 -18.32 -31.47
CA VAL A 410 8.02 -17.03 -30.81
C VAL A 410 8.43 -15.88 -31.73
N ASN A 411 7.43 -15.07 -32.07
CA ASN A 411 7.57 -13.78 -32.72
C ASN A 411 7.13 -12.65 -31.78
N LEU A 412 8.10 -11.94 -31.20
CA LEU A 412 7.83 -10.85 -30.26
C LEU A 412 7.24 -9.61 -30.95
N GLU A 413 7.40 -9.47 -32.24
CA GLU A 413 6.85 -8.37 -33.04
C GLU A 413 5.33 -8.48 -33.15
N GLU A 414 4.79 -9.67 -33.38
CA GLU A 414 3.35 -9.92 -33.37
C GLU A 414 2.74 -9.63 -31.98
N ILE A 415 3.46 -10.00 -30.92
CA ILE A 415 3.00 -9.71 -29.56
C ILE A 415 3.02 -8.20 -29.29
N ALA A 416 4.05 -7.50 -29.76
CA ALA A 416 4.14 -6.05 -29.62
C ALA A 416 3.03 -5.33 -30.39
N LEU A 417 2.66 -5.81 -31.59
CA LEU A 417 1.50 -5.30 -32.34
C LEU A 417 0.19 -5.54 -31.58
N ALA A 418 -0.01 -6.74 -31.06
CA ALA A 418 -1.21 -7.13 -30.31
C ALA A 418 -1.34 -6.39 -28.95
N THR A 419 -0.30 -5.69 -28.51
CA THR A 419 -0.24 -5.00 -27.21
C THR A 419 -0.10 -3.49 -27.35
N SER A 420 -0.70 -2.91 -28.39
CA SER A 420 -0.71 -1.46 -28.58
C SER A 420 -1.25 -0.74 -27.34
N GLY A 421 -0.55 0.30 -26.91
CA GLY A 421 -0.90 1.07 -25.71
C GLY A 421 -0.56 0.43 -24.35
N ALA A 422 0.02 -0.79 -24.34
CA ALA A 422 0.53 -1.43 -23.12
C ALA A 422 1.77 -0.70 -22.58
N VAL A 423 1.93 -0.70 -21.25
CA VAL A 423 3.11 -0.13 -20.59
C VAL A 423 4.16 -1.23 -20.29
N GLY A 424 5.38 -0.81 -19.94
CA GLY A 424 6.47 -1.76 -19.68
C GLY A 424 6.16 -2.81 -18.60
N SER A 425 5.42 -2.43 -17.55
CA SER A 425 4.98 -3.38 -16.51
C SER A 425 4.02 -4.45 -17.03
N ASP A 426 3.15 -4.10 -17.97
CA ASP A 426 2.19 -5.04 -18.57
C ASP A 426 2.93 -6.06 -19.43
N LEU A 427 3.87 -5.58 -20.26
CA LEU A 427 4.71 -6.43 -21.12
C LEU A 427 5.57 -7.39 -20.30
N ALA A 428 6.17 -6.92 -19.19
CA ALA A 428 6.91 -7.76 -18.26
C ALA A 428 6.00 -8.85 -17.65
N ASN A 429 4.78 -8.47 -17.25
CA ASN A 429 3.81 -9.41 -16.69
C ASN A 429 3.35 -10.44 -17.74
N MET A 430 3.18 -10.04 -19.01
CA MET A 430 2.83 -10.96 -20.10
C MET A 430 3.89 -12.05 -20.30
N ILE A 431 5.17 -11.69 -20.32
CA ILE A 431 6.26 -12.67 -20.41
C ILE A 431 6.23 -13.64 -19.22
N ASN A 432 6.02 -13.12 -18.02
CA ASN A 432 5.94 -13.95 -16.81
C ASN A 432 4.71 -14.87 -16.81
N GLU A 433 3.51 -14.39 -17.17
CA GLU A 433 2.30 -15.22 -17.28
C GLU A 433 2.44 -16.27 -18.39
N ALA A 434 3.10 -15.96 -19.51
CA ALA A 434 3.39 -16.94 -20.56
C ALA A 434 4.30 -18.07 -20.06
N ALA A 435 5.35 -17.74 -19.30
CA ALA A 435 6.22 -18.75 -18.68
C ALA A 435 5.45 -19.63 -17.68
N ILE A 436 4.60 -19.03 -16.84
CA ILE A 436 3.73 -19.76 -15.91
C ILE A 436 2.77 -20.67 -16.68
N ASN A 437 2.24 -20.22 -17.80
CA ASN A 437 1.30 -20.97 -18.62
C ASN A 437 1.96 -22.18 -19.29
N ALA A 438 3.17 -22.02 -19.84
CA ALA A 438 3.97 -23.12 -20.36
C ALA A 438 4.19 -24.22 -19.31
N VAL A 439 4.57 -23.84 -18.09
CA VAL A 439 4.76 -24.81 -16.98
C VAL A 439 3.45 -25.51 -16.60
N LYS A 440 2.33 -24.80 -16.54
CA LYS A 440 1.00 -25.40 -16.27
C LYS A 440 0.61 -26.43 -17.34
N LYS A 441 1.03 -26.24 -18.57
CA LYS A 441 0.83 -27.18 -19.70
C LYS A 441 1.90 -28.28 -19.78
N GLY A 442 2.78 -28.37 -18.77
CA GLY A 442 3.84 -29.39 -18.68
C GLY A 442 5.01 -29.18 -19.65
N ARG A 443 5.22 -27.94 -20.15
CA ARG A 443 6.31 -27.60 -21.05
C ARG A 443 7.40 -26.81 -20.33
N ASN A 444 8.63 -26.90 -20.83
CA ASN A 444 9.78 -26.20 -20.28
C ASN A 444 10.25 -25.00 -21.14
N VAL A 445 9.50 -24.72 -22.21
CA VAL A 445 9.72 -23.62 -23.14
C VAL A 445 8.41 -22.91 -23.42
N VAL A 446 8.47 -21.62 -23.62
CA VAL A 446 7.32 -20.76 -23.96
C VAL A 446 7.12 -20.76 -25.46
N SER A 447 5.90 -21.00 -25.92
CA SER A 447 5.50 -20.92 -27.34
C SER A 447 4.76 -19.62 -27.63
N GLN A 448 4.59 -19.29 -28.92
CA GLN A 448 3.79 -18.14 -29.35
C GLN A 448 2.36 -18.18 -28.80
N ALA A 449 1.74 -19.37 -28.75
CA ALA A 449 0.40 -19.55 -28.19
C ALA A 449 0.30 -19.19 -26.70
N ASP A 450 1.37 -19.42 -25.91
CA ASP A 450 1.39 -19.04 -24.51
C ASP A 450 1.49 -17.54 -24.32
N LEU A 451 2.21 -16.85 -25.20
CA LEU A 451 2.31 -15.40 -25.20
C LEU A 451 0.97 -14.76 -25.56
N PHE A 452 0.28 -15.23 -26.60
CA PHE A 452 -1.06 -14.73 -26.92
C PHE A 452 -2.06 -14.96 -25.79
N GLU A 453 -2.02 -16.13 -25.14
CA GLU A 453 -2.85 -16.38 -23.96
C GLU A 453 -2.49 -15.45 -22.80
N ALA A 454 -1.21 -15.14 -22.60
CA ALA A 454 -0.77 -14.19 -21.59
C ALA A 454 -1.23 -12.76 -21.91
N VAL A 455 -1.22 -12.33 -23.17
CA VAL A 455 -1.81 -11.07 -23.61
C VAL A 455 -3.27 -10.99 -23.22
N GLU A 456 -4.06 -12.04 -23.49
CA GLU A 456 -5.46 -12.10 -23.10
C GLU A 456 -5.65 -12.04 -21.58
N VAL A 457 -4.82 -12.78 -20.82
CA VAL A 457 -4.89 -12.79 -19.36
C VAL A 457 -4.62 -11.40 -18.77
N VAL A 458 -3.67 -10.67 -19.32
CA VAL A 458 -3.29 -9.34 -18.81
C VAL A 458 -4.29 -8.28 -19.25
N LEU A 459 -4.79 -8.31 -20.48
CA LEU A 459 -5.70 -7.29 -21.01
C LEU A 459 -7.17 -7.52 -20.63
N VAL A 460 -7.64 -8.77 -20.62
CA VAL A 460 -9.07 -9.13 -20.46
C VAL A 460 -9.33 -9.96 -19.19
N GLY A 461 -8.29 -10.52 -18.59
CA GLY A 461 -8.35 -11.35 -17.40
C GLY A 461 -8.38 -12.85 -17.69
N LYS A 462 -8.29 -13.64 -16.61
CA LYS A 462 -8.27 -15.11 -16.68
C LYS A 462 -9.65 -15.66 -17.05
N GLU A 463 -9.65 -16.83 -17.72
CA GLU A 463 -10.85 -17.57 -18.00
C GLU A 463 -11.62 -17.94 -16.72
N LYS A 464 -12.93 -17.74 -16.74
CA LYS A 464 -13.84 -18.02 -15.60
C LYS A 464 -14.47 -19.40 -15.77
N LYS A 465 -13.84 -20.42 -15.23
CA LYS A 465 -14.29 -21.83 -15.38
C LYS A 465 -15.59 -22.14 -14.64
N ASP A 466 -15.93 -21.38 -13.62
CA ASP A 466 -17.08 -21.65 -12.74
C ASP A 466 -18.38 -20.98 -13.21
N ARG A 467 -18.33 -20.19 -14.28
CA ARG A 467 -19.51 -19.50 -14.79
C ARG A 467 -20.10 -20.25 -15.97
N ILE A 468 -21.15 -21.02 -15.69
CA ILE A 468 -21.94 -21.70 -16.72
C ILE A 468 -22.98 -20.70 -17.23
N MET A 469 -22.82 -20.22 -18.47
CA MET A 469 -23.87 -19.45 -19.14
C MET A 469 -25.01 -20.36 -19.59
N SER A 470 -26.24 -19.87 -19.46
CA SER A 470 -27.40 -20.54 -20.03
C SER A 470 -27.28 -20.61 -21.55
N GLN A 471 -27.92 -21.58 -22.21
CA GLN A 471 -27.91 -21.66 -23.68
C GLN A 471 -28.46 -20.39 -24.34
N LYS A 472 -29.43 -19.73 -23.69
CA LYS A 472 -29.98 -18.47 -24.17
C LYS A 472 -28.93 -17.34 -24.13
N GLU A 473 -28.25 -17.19 -22.99
CA GLU A 473 -27.19 -16.18 -22.84
C GLU A 473 -26.03 -16.45 -23.78
N ARG A 474 -25.58 -17.70 -23.87
CA ARG A 474 -24.53 -18.10 -24.80
C ARG A 474 -24.85 -17.73 -26.26
N ARG A 475 -26.10 -17.95 -26.65
CA ARG A 475 -26.56 -17.54 -27.98
C ARG A 475 -26.55 -16.03 -28.16
N ILE A 476 -27.04 -15.26 -27.18
CA ILE A 476 -27.05 -13.80 -27.24
C ILE A 476 -25.61 -13.26 -27.35
N VAL A 477 -24.70 -13.71 -26.47
CA VAL A 477 -23.29 -13.28 -26.49
C VAL A 477 -22.63 -13.64 -27.82
N SER A 478 -22.92 -14.83 -28.38
CA SER A 478 -22.35 -15.23 -29.66
C SER A 478 -22.73 -14.28 -30.80
N TYR A 479 -24.01 -13.91 -30.89
CA TYR A 479 -24.47 -12.95 -31.90
C TYR A 479 -23.94 -11.54 -31.64
N HIS A 480 -23.76 -11.14 -30.40
CA HIS A 480 -23.16 -9.87 -30.00
C HIS A 480 -21.71 -9.77 -30.52
N GLU A 481 -20.89 -10.77 -30.19
CA GLU A 481 -19.48 -10.78 -30.61
C GLU A 481 -19.33 -10.93 -32.13
N VAL A 482 -20.17 -11.75 -32.77
CA VAL A 482 -20.19 -11.88 -34.23
C VAL A 482 -20.64 -10.59 -34.88
N GLY A 483 -21.57 -9.83 -34.25
CA GLY A 483 -21.95 -8.51 -34.74
C GLY A 483 -20.77 -7.56 -34.86
N HIS A 484 -19.94 -7.47 -33.81
CA HIS A 484 -18.70 -6.69 -33.81
C HIS A 484 -17.75 -7.16 -34.92
N ALA A 485 -17.46 -8.46 -34.96
CA ALA A 485 -16.51 -9.03 -35.91
C ALA A 485 -16.94 -8.88 -37.35
N LEU A 486 -18.22 -9.10 -37.67
CA LEU A 486 -18.75 -9.02 -39.02
C LEU A 486 -18.75 -7.57 -39.54
N VAL A 487 -19.20 -6.62 -38.72
CA VAL A 487 -19.15 -5.20 -39.08
C VAL A 487 -17.71 -4.74 -39.29
N THR A 488 -16.77 -5.21 -38.47
CA THR A 488 -15.36 -4.95 -38.66
C THR A 488 -14.87 -5.46 -40.03
N ALA A 489 -15.22 -6.70 -40.41
CA ALA A 489 -14.79 -7.29 -41.69
C ALA A 489 -15.41 -6.65 -42.91
N LEU A 490 -16.59 -6.05 -42.76
CA LEU A 490 -17.29 -5.34 -43.85
C LEU A 490 -16.74 -3.94 -44.11
N GLN A 491 -16.00 -3.35 -43.16
CA GLN A 491 -15.42 -2.00 -43.25
C GLN A 491 -13.98 -2.06 -43.75
N LYS A 492 -13.61 -1.15 -44.65
CA LYS A 492 -12.27 -1.08 -45.25
C LYS A 492 -11.22 -0.51 -44.30
N ASP A 493 -11.69 0.37 -43.39
CA ASP A 493 -10.82 1.15 -42.52
C ASP A 493 -10.77 0.56 -41.09
N ALA A 494 -11.24 -0.68 -40.91
CA ALA A 494 -11.24 -1.36 -39.63
C ALA A 494 -10.05 -2.32 -39.49
N GLU A 495 -9.62 -2.53 -38.22
CA GLU A 495 -8.53 -3.44 -37.88
C GLU A 495 -8.95 -4.91 -38.08
N PRO A 496 -8.06 -5.81 -38.56
CA PRO A 496 -8.43 -7.20 -38.81
C PRO A 496 -8.75 -7.97 -37.54
N VAL A 497 -9.78 -8.81 -37.61
CA VAL A 497 -10.21 -9.69 -36.52
C VAL A 497 -9.19 -10.84 -36.38
N GLN A 498 -8.61 -10.96 -35.21
CA GLN A 498 -7.66 -12.02 -34.89
C GLN A 498 -8.32 -13.20 -34.19
N LYS A 499 -9.29 -12.94 -33.30
CA LYS A 499 -9.97 -13.94 -32.49
C LYS A 499 -11.34 -13.46 -32.04
N ILE A 500 -12.31 -14.38 -31.98
CA ILE A 500 -13.62 -14.16 -31.39
C ILE A 500 -13.87 -15.25 -30.35
N THR A 501 -14.32 -14.88 -29.14
CA THR A 501 -14.62 -15.84 -28.09
C THR A 501 -15.82 -15.45 -27.26
N ILE A 502 -16.57 -16.45 -26.82
CA ILE A 502 -17.68 -16.32 -25.86
C ILE A 502 -17.35 -16.92 -24.49
N VAL A 503 -16.05 -17.16 -24.24
CA VAL A 503 -15.58 -17.65 -22.94
C VAL A 503 -15.48 -16.49 -21.95
N PRO A 504 -16.24 -16.53 -20.83
CA PRO A 504 -16.24 -15.45 -19.84
C PRO A 504 -14.87 -15.23 -19.19
N ARG A 505 -14.53 -13.96 -18.94
CA ARG A 505 -13.26 -13.55 -18.32
C ARG A 505 -13.46 -12.90 -16.95
N THR A 506 -12.41 -12.86 -16.14
CA THR A 506 -12.48 -12.34 -14.76
C THR A 506 -12.68 -10.83 -14.67
N MET A 507 -12.33 -10.06 -15.68
CA MET A 507 -12.56 -8.61 -15.74
C MET A 507 -13.98 -8.22 -16.18
N GLY A 508 -14.88 -9.19 -16.28
CA GLY A 508 -16.32 -8.94 -16.48
C GLY A 508 -16.81 -9.19 -17.91
N ALA A 509 -15.93 -9.34 -18.87
CA ALA A 509 -16.30 -9.68 -20.26
C ALA A 509 -16.94 -11.07 -20.33
N LEU A 510 -18.09 -11.18 -21.04
CA LEU A 510 -18.78 -12.44 -21.31
C LEU A 510 -18.27 -13.09 -22.61
N GLY A 511 -17.82 -12.28 -23.52
CA GLY A 511 -17.12 -12.58 -24.75
C GLY A 511 -16.27 -11.38 -25.14
N TYR A 512 -15.51 -11.49 -26.20
CA TYR A 512 -14.78 -10.37 -26.82
C TYR A 512 -14.29 -10.72 -28.21
N VAL A 513 -14.12 -9.68 -29.01
CA VAL A 513 -13.42 -9.73 -30.31
C VAL A 513 -12.03 -9.11 -30.11
N MET A 514 -11.00 -9.87 -30.46
CA MET A 514 -9.64 -9.36 -30.48
C MET A 514 -9.32 -8.87 -31.89
N GLN A 515 -8.94 -7.61 -32.00
CA GLN A 515 -8.45 -6.97 -33.21
C GLN A 515 -6.97 -6.67 -33.02
N THR A 516 -6.18 -6.79 -34.06
CA THR A 516 -4.76 -6.46 -34.04
C THR A 516 -4.46 -5.60 -35.26
N PRO A 517 -3.96 -4.37 -35.04
CA PRO A 517 -3.58 -3.52 -36.17
C PRO A 517 -2.45 -4.15 -36.97
N GLU A 518 -2.46 -3.96 -38.30
CA GLU A 518 -1.36 -4.39 -39.16
C GLU A 518 -0.13 -3.51 -38.99
N GLU A 519 -0.35 -2.22 -38.68
CA GLU A 519 0.70 -1.21 -38.43
C GLU A 519 0.33 -0.32 -37.26
N GLU A 520 1.31 0.25 -36.59
CA GLU A 520 1.08 1.23 -35.54
C GLU A 520 0.65 2.57 -36.13
N LYS A 521 -0.56 3.02 -35.76
CA LYS A 521 -1.13 4.30 -36.22
C LYS A 521 -1.11 5.32 -35.08
N PHE A 522 -0.63 6.51 -35.39
CA PHE A 522 -0.63 7.67 -34.47
C PHE A 522 -1.74 8.67 -34.73
N LEU A 523 -2.37 8.61 -35.91
CA LEU A 523 -3.43 9.51 -36.33
C LEU A 523 -4.62 8.68 -36.85
N ASN A 524 -5.81 9.00 -36.36
CA ASN A 524 -7.06 8.47 -36.88
C ASN A 524 -7.77 9.51 -37.73
N THR A 525 -8.20 9.11 -38.89
CA THR A 525 -9.07 9.93 -39.76
C THR A 525 -10.50 9.97 -39.22
N LYS A 526 -11.29 10.91 -39.72
CA LYS A 526 -12.72 10.97 -39.38
C LYS A 526 -13.45 9.67 -39.79
N ALA A 527 -13.13 9.12 -40.97
CA ALA A 527 -13.73 7.87 -41.46
C ALA A 527 -13.41 6.67 -40.56
N GLU A 528 -12.15 6.55 -40.07
CA GLU A 528 -11.77 5.49 -39.14
C GLU A 528 -12.47 5.60 -37.80
N LEU A 529 -12.62 6.82 -37.26
CA LEU A 529 -13.38 7.01 -36.01
C LEU A 529 -14.88 6.73 -36.19
N GLU A 530 -15.46 7.09 -37.34
CA GLU A 530 -16.84 6.72 -37.68
C GLU A 530 -16.98 5.19 -37.82
N ALA A 531 -16.02 4.51 -38.44
CA ALA A 531 -15.97 3.05 -38.51
C ALA A 531 -15.88 2.41 -37.12
N MET A 532 -15.07 2.95 -36.23
CA MET A 532 -14.99 2.50 -34.83
C MET A 532 -16.34 2.65 -34.09
N LEU A 533 -17.09 3.75 -34.33
CA LEU A 533 -18.42 3.94 -33.74
C LEU A 533 -19.42 2.87 -34.21
N VAL A 534 -19.41 2.58 -35.54
CA VAL A 534 -20.28 1.55 -36.14
C VAL A 534 -19.96 0.19 -35.57
N THR A 535 -18.66 -0.17 -35.49
CA THR A 535 -18.19 -1.42 -34.89
C THR A 535 -18.58 -1.53 -33.42
N ALA A 536 -18.37 -0.50 -32.61
CA ALA A 536 -18.68 -0.53 -31.18
C ALA A 536 -20.18 -0.75 -30.89
N LEU A 537 -21.07 -0.26 -31.77
CA LEU A 537 -22.51 -0.40 -31.59
C LEU A 537 -23.09 -1.67 -32.27
N ALA A 538 -22.26 -2.42 -32.99
CA ALA A 538 -22.69 -3.56 -33.78
C ALA A 538 -23.19 -4.75 -32.95
N GLY A 539 -22.57 -5.01 -31.76
CA GLY A 539 -23.02 -6.07 -30.86
C GLY A 539 -24.48 -5.86 -30.41
N ARG A 540 -24.79 -4.64 -29.96
CA ARG A 540 -26.18 -4.28 -29.62
C ARG A 540 -27.16 -4.32 -30.82
N ALA A 541 -26.69 -3.91 -31.98
CA ALA A 541 -27.50 -3.97 -33.20
C ALA A 541 -27.82 -5.43 -33.59
N ALA A 542 -26.83 -6.34 -33.42
CA ALA A 542 -27.03 -7.77 -33.61
C ALA A 542 -28.05 -8.37 -32.63
N GLU A 543 -27.99 -8.01 -31.34
CA GLU A 543 -28.98 -8.45 -30.34
C GLU A 543 -30.38 -8.04 -30.75
N GLU A 544 -30.59 -6.77 -31.09
CA GLU A 544 -31.92 -6.25 -31.47
C GLU A 544 -32.42 -6.92 -32.76
N LEU A 545 -31.56 -7.10 -33.76
CA LEU A 545 -31.94 -7.68 -35.04
C LEU A 545 -32.33 -9.16 -34.92
N VAL A 546 -31.72 -9.89 -34.03
CA VAL A 546 -31.87 -11.38 -33.92
C VAL A 546 -32.93 -11.76 -32.89
N PHE A 547 -32.96 -11.06 -31.76
CA PHE A 547 -33.77 -11.45 -30.61
C PHE A 547 -34.92 -10.46 -30.29
N ASP A 548 -35.01 -9.39 -31.04
CA ASP A 548 -35.97 -8.28 -30.80
C ASP A 548 -35.88 -7.76 -29.34
N THR A 549 -34.67 -7.80 -28.79
CA THR A 549 -34.37 -7.36 -27.42
C THR A 549 -32.92 -6.86 -27.34
N VAL A 550 -32.64 -6.15 -26.26
CA VAL A 550 -31.32 -5.64 -25.99
C VAL A 550 -30.90 -6.00 -24.55
N THR A 551 -29.63 -6.26 -24.31
CA THR A 551 -29.13 -6.64 -23.01
C THR A 551 -28.21 -5.60 -22.39
N THR A 552 -27.86 -5.80 -21.14
CA THR A 552 -26.87 -4.97 -20.41
C THR A 552 -25.42 -5.26 -20.87
N GLY A 553 -25.21 -6.27 -21.71
CA GLY A 553 -23.88 -6.65 -22.22
C GLY A 553 -23.18 -5.51 -22.96
N ALA A 554 -23.95 -4.74 -23.74
CA ALA A 554 -23.44 -3.62 -24.54
C ALA A 554 -23.04 -2.35 -23.74
N SER A 555 -23.05 -2.38 -22.40
CA SER A 555 -22.80 -1.15 -21.60
C SER A 555 -21.42 -0.55 -21.83
N ASN A 556 -20.39 -1.37 -21.92
CA ASN A 556 -19.01 -0.93 -22.17
C ASN A 556 -18.84 -0.38 -23.59
N ASP A 557 -19.48 -1.01 -24.57
CA ASP A 557 -19.44 -0.58 -25.98
C ASP A 557 -20.08 0.76 -26.20
N ILE A 558 -21.23 0.98 -25.52
CA ILE A 558 -21.92 2.27 -25.51
C ILE A 558 -21.04 3.34 -24.86
N GLU A 559 -20.35 3.01 -23.74
CA GLU A 559 -19.46 3.96 -23.09
C GLU A 559 -18.29 4.34 -23.99
N GLN A 560 -17.66 3.37 -24.66
CA GLN A 560 -16.55 3.60 -25.60
C GLN A 560 -17.02 4.42 -26.80
N ALA A 561 -18.15 4.04 -27.44
CA ALA A 561 -18.71 4.78 -28.54
C ALA A 561 -19.03 6.24 -28.14
N THR A 562 -19.60 6.45 -26.93
CA THR A 562 -19.88 7.80 -26.43
C THR A 562 -18.59 8.62 -26.23
N LYS A 563 -17.52 8.02 -25.70
CA LYS A 563 -16.21 8.69 -25.55
C LYS A 563 -15.63 9.11 -26.90
N ILE A 564 -15.66 8.22 -27.90
CA ILE A 564 -15.16 8.51 -29.24
C ILE A 564 -15.98 9.63 -29.88
N ALA A 565 -17.31 9.51 -29.90
CA ALA A 565 -18.20 10.52 -30.49
C ALA A 565 -18.03 11.88 -29.81
N ARG A 566 -17.93 11.92 -28.48
CA ARG A 566 -17.69 13.15 -27.72
C ARG A 566 -16.33 13.77 -28.08
N ALA A 567 -15.27 12.98 -28.15
CA ALA A 567 -13.94 13.46 -28.54
C ALA A 567 -13.91 14.03 -29.96
N MET A 568 -14.63 13.39 -30.91
CA MET A 568 -14.78 13.91 -32.28
C MET A 568 -15.40 15.30 -32.30
N VAL A 569 -16.40 15.54 -31.44
CA VAL A 569 -17.10 16.83 -31.36
C VAL A 569 -16.29 17.87 -30.61
N THR A 570 -15.76 17.51 -29.43
CA THR A 570 -15.19 18.47 -28.44
C THR A 570 -13.71 18.72 -28.57
N GLN A 571 -12.94 17.72 -29.05
CA GLN A 571 -11.46 17.77 -29.05
C GLN A 571 -10.89 17.84 -30.46
N TYR A 572 -11.46 17.08 -31.43
CA TYR A 572 -10.85 16.92 -32.75
C TYR A 572 -11.44 17.87 -33.81
N GLY A 573 -12.51 18.60 -33.48
CA GLY A 573 -13.15 19.54 -34.41
C GLY A 573 -13.77 18.86 -35.65
N MET A 574 -14.24 17.60 -35.50
CA MET A 574 -14.78 16.79 -36.60
C MET A 574 -16.30 16.90 -36.76
N SER A 575 -16.95 17.73 -35.96
CA SER A 575 -18.39 18.06 -36.11
C SER A 575 -18.59 19.23 -37.08
N GLU A 576 -19.52 19.10 -37.98
CA GLU A 576 -19.94 20.21 -38.89
C GLU A 576 -20.57 21.38 -38.14
N LYS A 577 -21.26 21.10 -37.03
CA LYS A 577 -21.96 22.12 -36.23
C LYS A 577 -20.99 23.03 -35.47
N PHE A 578 -19.97 22.47 -34.87
CA PHE A 578 -19.04 23.21 -34.01
C PHE A 578 -17.71 23.59 -34.71
N GLY A 579 -17.35 22.90 -35.77
CA GLY A 579 -16.14 23.18 -36.51
C GLY A 579 -14.84 23.06 -35.67
N LEU A 580 -13.93 24.01 -35.89
CA LEU A 580 -12.57 23.99 -35.29
C LEU A 580 -12.53 24.70 -33.95
N ILE A 581 -13.40 24.33 -33.00
CA ILE A 581 -13.40 24.88 -31.63
C ILE A 581 -13.08 23.79 -30.63
N GLY A 582 -12.14 24.06 -29.72
CA GLY A 582 -11.85 23.18 -28.60
C GLY A 582 -12.78 23.40 -27.42
N LEU A 583 -13.76 22.53 -27.24
CA LEU A 583 -14.83 22.63 -26.24
C LEU A 583 -14.50 21.86 -24.96
N GLU A 584 -13.44 21.10 -24.96
CA GLU A 584 -13.01 20.25 -23.86
C GLU A 584 -11.49 20.25 -23.74
N SER A 585 -10.96 20.19 -22.50
CA SER A 585 -9.55 20.00 -22.22
C SER A 585 -9.33 18.78 -21.36
N ILE A 586 -8.23 18.07 -21.61
CA ILE A 586 -7.86 16.87 -20.84
C ILE A 586 -7.06 17.30 -19.64
N GLN A 587 -7.58 17.03 -18.44
CA GLN A 587 -6.82 17.07 -17.18
C GLN A 587 -6.34 15.65 -16.82
N ASN A 588 -5.32 15.56 -15.98
CA ASN A 588 -4.72 14.28 -15.57
C ASN A 588 -4.33 13.39 -16.76
N ARG A 589 -3.65 13.95 -17.74
CA ARG A 589 -3.30 13.30 -19.02
C ARG A 589 -2.66 11.91 -18.87
N TYR A 590 -1.89 11.72 -17.80
CA TYR A 590 -1.12 10.49 -17.57
C TYR A 590 -1.79 9.50 -16.61
N LEU A 591 -3.01 9.77 -16.13
CA LEU A 591 -3.77 8.86 -15.26
C LEU A 591 -5.09 8.43 -15.90
N ASP A 592 -6.11 9.24 -15.68
CA ASP A 592 -7.48 8.94 -16.07
C ASP A 592 -7.95 9.73 -17.31
N GLY A 593 -7.14 10.68 -17.75
CA GLY A 593 -7.46 11.52 -18.90
C GLY A 593 -8.78 12.29 -18.73
N ARG A 594 -9.07 12.74 -17.48
CA ARG A 594 -10.34 13.38 -17.18
C ARG A 594 -10.58 14.61 -18.04
N ALA A 595 -11.65 14.55 -18.81
CA ALA A 595 -12.09 15.63 -19.64
C ALA A 595 -12.85 16.69 -18.83
N VAL A 596 -12.56 17.96 -19.08
CA VAL A 596 -13.23 19.12 -18.46
C VAL A 596 -13.77 20.01 -19.55
N MET A 597 -15.07 20.29 -19.50
CA MET A 597 -15.76 21.14 -20.44
C MET A 597 -15.31 22.59 -20.29
N ASN A 598 -14.99 23.23 -21.41
CA ASN A 598 -14.59 24.65 -21.52
C ASN A 598 -15.70 25.50 -22.16
N CYS A 599 -16.96 25.10 -22.03
CA CYS A 599 -18.08 25.77 -22.63
C CYS A 599 -19.22 25.96 -21.63
N GLY A 600 -20.18 26.87 -21.97
CA GLY A 600 -21.36 27.10 -21.16
C GLY A 600 -22.40 25.97 -21.29
N GLU A 601 -23.35 25.89 -20.36
CA GLU A 601 -24.38 24.85 -20.27
C GLU A 601 -25.20 24.67 -21.55
N ALA A 602 -25.54 25.78 -22.23
CA ALA A 602 -26.28 25.73 -23.49
C ALA A 602 -25.51 24.99 -24.59
N THR A 603 -24.23 25.30 -24.72
CA THR A 603 -23.33 24.61 -25.67
C THR A 603 -23.13 23.15 -25.29
N ALA A 604 -23.02 22.83 -23.99
CA ALA A 604 -22.94 21.45 -23.53
C ALA A 604 -24.16 20.61 -23.91
N ALA A 605 -25.37 21.19 -23.79
CA ALA A 605 -26.58 20.53 -24.24
C ALA A 605 -26.60 20.29 -25.76
N GLU A 606 -26.08 21.23 -26.55
CA GLU A 606 -25.96 21.06 -28.00
C GLU A 606 -24.90 20.00 -28.39
N ILE A 607 -23.83 19.89 -27.65
CA ILE A 607 -22.82 18.80 -27.80
C ILE A 607 -23.47 17.45 -27.56
N ASP A 608 -24.26 17.30 -26.49
CA ASP A 608 -24.96 16.05 -26.20
C ASP A 608 -25.94 15.66 -27.31
N GLN A 609 -26.63 16.65 -27.93
CA GLN A 609 -27.48 16.39 -29.07
C GLN A 609 -26.69 15.90 -30.29
N GLU A 610 -25.55 16.50 -30.60
CA GLU A 610 -24.72 16.11 -31.74
C GLU A 610 -24.12 14.72 -31.52
N VAL A 611 -23.62 14.40 -30.30
CA VAL A 611 -23.18 13.09 -29.91
C VAL A 611 -24.27 12.03 -30.08
N MET A 612 -25.50 12.33 -29.59
CA MET A 612 -26.65 11.44 -29.78
C MET A 612 -26.96 11.20 -31.26
N LYS A 613 -26.87 12.24 -32.11
CA LYS A 613 -27.11 12.15 -33.55
C LYS A 613 -26.06 11.23 -34.22
N MET A 614 -24.77 11.38 -33.86
CA MET A 614 -23.67 10.53 -34.35
C MET A 614 -23.89 9.07 -33.96
N LEU A 615 -24.17 8.79 -32.68
CA LEU A 615 -24.40 7.44 -32.17
C LEU A 615 -25.62 6.77 -32.84
N LYS A 616 -26.73 7.53 -33.03
CA LYS A 616 -27.91 7.02 -33.75
C LYS A 616 -27.61 6.71 -35.21
N GLY A 617 -26.81 7.54 -35.88
CA GLY A 617 -26.38 7.31 -37.25
C GLY A 617 -25.50 6.03 -37.36
N ALA A 618 -24.51 5.92 -36.50
CA ALA A 618 -23.61 4.74 -36.45
C ALA A 618 -24.39 3.45 -36.12
N TYR A 619 -25.36 3.53 -35.19
CA TYR A 619 -26.22 2.39 -34.86
C TYR A 619 -27.09 1.94 -36.01
N ALA A 620 -27.71 2.89 -36.73
CA ALA A 620 -28.53 2.60 -37.90
C ALA A 620 -27.71 1.96 -39.03
N GLU A 621 -26.49 2.45 -39.24
CA GLU A 621 -25.55 1.87 -40.21
C GLU A 621 -25.13 0.45 -39.85
N ALA A 622 -24.76 0.21 -38.56
CA ALA A 622 -24.44 -1.14 -38.07
C ALA A 622 -25.61 -2.11 -38.30
N LYS A 623 -26.85 -1.66 -37.98
CA LYS A 623 -28.07 -2.47 -38.19
C LYS A 623 -28.32 -2.75 -39.67
N ARG A 624 -28.09 -1.77 -40.54
CA ARG A 624 -28.21 -1.94 -42.01
C ARG A 624 -27.22 -3.00 -42.49
N MET A 625 -25.92 -2.88 -42.15
CA MET A 625 -24.87 -3.83 -42.55
C MET A 625 -25.20 -5.24 -42.06
N LEU A 626 -25.58 -5.42 -40.81
CA LEU A 626 -25.94 -6.73 -40.26
C LEU A 626 -27.21 -7.32 -40.89
N SER A 627 -28.16 -6.52 -41.27
CA SER A 627 -29.38 -6.99 -41.94
C SER A 627 -29.11 -7.47 -43.37
N GLU A 628 -28.23 -6.80 -44.08
CA GLU A 628 -27.81 -7.18 -45.45
C GLU A 628 -26.98 -8.49 -45.43
N HIS A 629 -26.21 -8.75 -44.36
CA HIS A 629 -25.36 -9.92 -44.22
C HIS A 629 -25.86 -10.91 -43.15
N ARG A 630 -27.18 -10.99 -42.96
CA ARG A 630 -27.82 -11.78 -41.94
C ARG A 630 -27.45 -13.27 -42.00
N GLU A 631 -27.42 -13.86 -43.17
CA GLU A 631 -27.09 -15.27 -43.38
C GLU A 631 -25.63 -15.57 -42.95
N THR A 632 -24.72 -14.70 -43.29
CA THR A 632 -23.31 -14.76 -42.90
C THR A 632 -23.17 -14.70 -41.40
N MET A 633 -23.90 -13.78 -40.74
CA MET A 633 -23.92 -13.65 -39.28
C MET A 633 -24.43 -14.94 -38.61
N ASP A 634 -25.51 -15.54 -39.13
CA ASP A 634 -26.12 -16.75 -38.58
C ASP A 634 -25.15 -17.95 -38.67
N GLN A 635 -24.42 -18.10 -39.78
CA GLN A 635 -23.43 -19.19 -39.98
C GLN A 635 -22.24 -19.02 -39.01
N ILE A 636 -21.70 -17.81 -38.89
CA ILE A 636 -20.56 -17.56 -38.00
C ILE A 636 -20.97 -17.75 -36.55
N ALA A 637 -22.14 -17.22 -36.11
CA ALA A 637 -22.65 -17.40 -34.78
C ALA A 637 -22.90 -18.87 -34.43
N GLY A 638 -23.48 -19.63 -35.34
CA GLY A 638 -23.65 -21.09 -35.17
C GLY A 638 -22.32 -21.78 -34.89
N PHE A 639 -21.31 -21.52 -35.71
CA PHE A 639 -19.97 -22.08 -35.52
C PHE A 639 -19.29 -21.62 -34.22
N LEU A 640 -19.46 -20.36 -33.84
CA LEU A 640 -18.93 -19.83 -32.57
C LEU A 640 -19.61 -20.48 -31.35
N ILE A 641 -20.91 -20.75 -31.40
CA ILE A 641 -21.63 -21.46 -30.34
C ILE A 641 -21.08 -22.88 -30.14
N GLU A 642 -20.71 -23.59 -31.20
CA GLU A 642 -20.14 -24.95 -31.11
C GLU A 642 -18.71 -24.92 -30.58
N LYS A 643 -17.86 -24.04 -31.10
CA LYS A 643 -16.43 -23.99 -30.78
C LYS A 643 -16.04 -23.16 -29.59
N GLU A 644 -16.90 -22.25 -29.14
CA GLU A 644 -16.70 -21.24 -28.09
C GLU A 644 -15.62 -20.18 -28.40
N THR A 645 -14.67 -20.52 -29.24
CA THR A 645 -13.57 -19.65 -29.68
C THR A 645 -13.20 -19.96 -31.12
N ILE A 646 -13.12 -18.95 -31.96
CA ILE A 646 -12.70 -19.04 -33.35
C ILE A 646 -11.57 -18.09 -33.65
N THR A 647 -10.62 -18.52 -34.48
CA THR A 647 -9.51 -17.69 -34.91
C THR A 647 -9.95 -16.78 -36.06
N GLY A 648 -9.22 -15.67 -36.29
CA GLY A 648 -9.48 -14.78 -37.41
C GLY A 648 -9.40 -15.48 -38.77
N LYS A 649 -8.51 -16.46 -38.91
CA LYS A 649 -8.41 -17.28 -40.15
C LYS A 649 -9.69 -18.08 -40.38
N GLU A 650 -10.24 -18.73 -39.36
CA GLU A 650 -11.48 -19.51 -39.47
C GLU A 650 -12.69 -18.59 -39.73
N PHE A 651 -12.72 -17.46 -39.03
CA PHE A 651 -13.75 -16.41 -39.23
C PHE A 651 -13.73 -15.94 -40.70
N MET A 652 -12.58 -15.51 -41.21
CA MET A 652 -12.44 -15.02 -42.58
C MET A 652 -12.74 -16.10 -43.63
N LYS A 653 -12.44 -17.37 -43.33
CA LYS A 653 -12.81 -18.48 -44.21
C LYS A 653 -14.31 -18.64 -44.32
N ILE A 654 -15.06 -18.57 -43.22
CA ILE A 654 -16.53 -18.65 -43.25
C ILE A 654 -17.08 -17.41 -43.94
N TYR A 655 -16.60 -16.21 -43.58
CA TYR A 655 -17.01 -14.93 -44.17
C TYR A 655 -16.87 -14.94 -45.72
N ARG A 656 -15.68 -15.26 -46.23
CA ARG A 656 -15.44 -15.30 -47.67
C ARG A 656 -16.29 -16.33 -48.41
N ARG A 657 -16.50 -17.49 -47.78
CA ARG A 657 -17.39 -18.52 -48.35
C ARG A 657 -18.83 -18.02 -48.47
N CYS A 658 -19.35 -17.33 -47.47
CA CYS A 658 -20.71 -16.82 -47.47
C CYS A 658 -20.88 -15.66 -48.47
N GLU A 659 -19.88 -14.77 -48.55
CA GLU A 659 -19.92 -13.59 -49.42
C GLU A 659 -19.43 -13.90 -50.86
N GLY A 660 -19.07 -15.13 -51.16
CA GLY A 660 -18.59 -15.52 -52.52
C GLY A 660 -17.24 -14.92 -52.87
N ILE A 661 -16.44 -14.52 -51.89
CA ILE A 661 -15.10 -13.96 -52.10
C ILE A 661 -14.10 -15.08 -52.24
N PRO A 662 -13.30 -15.12 -53.35
CA PRO A 662 -12.29 -16.18 -53.56
C PRO A 662 -11.27 -16.17 -52.40
N GLU A 663 -10.84 -17.38 -51.96
CA GLU A 663 -9.74 -17.50 -51.01
C GLU A 663 -8.47 -16.93 -51.64
N PRO A 664 -7.69 -16.12 -50.90
CA PRO A 664 -6.38 -15.70 -51.41
C PRO A 664 -5.54 -16.94 -51.65
N GLU A 665 -4.88 -17.01 -52.81
CA GLU A 665 -3.90 -18.06 -53.07
C GLU A 665 -2.87 -18.05 -51.94
N GLU A 666 -2.80 -19.14 -51.16
CA GLU A 666 -1.74 -19.32 -50.17
C GLU A 666 -0.42 -19.22 -50.94
N LYS A 667 0.29 -18.10 -50.80
CA LYS A 667 1.71 -18.08 -51.14
C LYS A 667 2.33 -19.18 -50.29
N LYS A 668 2.60 -20.33 -50.89
CA LYS A 668 3.43 -21.36 -50.30
C LYS A 668 4.71 -20.63 -49.92
N GLU A 669 4.92 -20.46 -48.62
CA GLU A 669 6.24 -20.14 -48.10
C GLU A 669 7.15 -21.26 -48.65
N GLU A 670 7.89 -20.94 -49.70
CA GLU A 670 9.01 -21.76 -50.13
C GLU A 670 9.99 -21.78 -48.97
N ASN A 671 9.94 -22.86 -48.23
CA ASN A 671 10.99 -23.20 -47.30
C ASN A 671 12.30 -23.31 -48.10
N PRO A 672 13.25 -22.42 -47.91
CA PRO A 672 14.59 -22.66 -48.36
C PRO A 672 15.34 -23.50 -47.35
N VAL A 673 14.86 -24.72 -47.08
CA VAL A 673 15.73 -25.71 -46.45
C VAL A 673 16.59 -26.33 -47.58
N LYS A 674 17.62 -25.62 -47.95
CA LYS A 674 18.81 -26.28 -48.45
C LYS A 674 19.61 -26.69 -47.21
N GLU A 675 19.52 -27.99 -46.92
CA GLU A 675 20.55 -28.66 -46.17
C GLU A 675 21.90 -28.38 -46.83
N GLN A 676 22.61 -27.38 -46.37
CA GLN A 676 24.04 -27.31 -46.55
C GLN A 676 24.64 -27.99 -45.32
N THR A 677 24.97 -29.27 -45.55
CA THR A 677 25.90 -30.03 -44.72
C THR A 677 27.21 -29.24 -44.67
N ILE A 678 27.41 -28.51 -43.61
CA ILE A 678 28.71 -27.88 -43.32
C ILE A 678 29.59 -28.98 -42.75
N GLU A 679 30.39 -29.62 -43.64
CA GLU A 679 31.58 -30.35 -43.21
C GLU A 679 32.54 -29.39 -42.56
N MET A 680 32.86 -29.66 -41.29
CA MET A 680 33.89 -28.94 -40.56
C MET A 680 35.27 -29.25 -41.18
N PRO A 681 36.06 -28.26 -41.63
CA PRO A 681 37.44 -28.51 -42.01
C PRO A 681 38.27 -28.65 -40.74
N LYS A 682 39.08 -29.70 -40.73
CA LYS A 682 40.14 -29.97 -39.76
C LYS A 682 41.10 -28.79 -39.72
N LYS A 683 41.52 -28.42 -38.50
CA LYS A 683 42.64 -27.52 -38.24
C LYS A 683 43.91 -28.10 -38.86
N GLU A 684 44.47 -27.39 -39.83
CA GLU A 684 45.89 -27.38 -40.10
C GLU A 684 46.36 -25.92 -40.23
N ALA A 685 47.54 -25.70 -39.71
CA ALA A 685 48.15 -24.41 -39.45
C ALA A 685 48.41 -23.62 -40.76
N ASP A 686 48.12 -22.29 -40.70
CA ASP A 686 48.90 -21.35 -41.51
C ASP A 686 49.09 -20.04 -40.72
N THR A 687 50.32 -19.96 -40.19
CA THR A 687 50.85 -18.83 -39.41
C THR A 687 51.57 -17.83 -40.32
N GLU A 688 51.19 -17.67 -41.56
CA GLU A 688 51.92 -16.79 -42.50
C GLU A 688 51.10 -15.66 -43.13
N ALA A 689 49.78 -15.59 -42.98
CA ALA A 689 48.96 -14.54 -43.59
C ALA A 689 48.80 -13.25 -42.77
N THR A 690 49.07 -13.31 -41.46
CA THR A 690 48.84 -12.15 -40.53
C THR A 690 50.02 -11.15 -40.50
N GLN A 691 51.16 -11.46 -41.12
CA GLN A 691 52.32 -10.55 -41.12
C GLN A 691 52.43 -9.68 -42.39
N GLN A 692 51.59 -9.88 -43.39
CA GLN A 692 51.58 -9.04 -44.60
C GLN A 692 50.58 -7.90 -44.56
N GLU A 693 49.47 -8.00 -43.87
CA GLU A 693 48.52 -6.90 -43.73
C GLU A 693 48.99 -5.80 -42.74
N GLU A 694 49.85 -6.13 -41.76
CA GLU A 694 50.40 -5.10 -40.85
C GLU A 694 51.56 -4.27 -41.49
N LYS A 695 52.12 -4.72 -42.62
CA LYS A 695 53.20 -3.98 -43.33
C LYS A 695 52.67 -3.03 -44.41
N GLU A 696 51.46 -3.17 -44.91
CA GLU A 696 50.88 -2.24 -45.89
C GLU A 696 50.15 -1.06 -45.24
N THR A 697 49.74 -1.16 -43.98
CA THR A 697 49.07 -0.05 -43.25
C THR A 697 50.03 0.97 -42.67
N GLN A 698 51.34 0.73 -42.68
CA GLN A 698 52.36 1.64 -42.14
C GLN A 698 53.03 2.57 -43.14
N LYS A 699 52.59 2.66 -44.40
CA LYS A 699 53.24 3.44 -45.42
C LYS A 699 52.36 4.51 -46.05
N LYS A 700 51.72 5.39 -45.25
CA LYS A 700 51.23 6.71 -45.75
C LYS A 700 50.67 7.57 -44.61
N VAL A 701 51.53 8.08 -43.76
CA VAL A 701 51.19 9.22 -42.90
C VAL A 701 52.37 10.17 -42.90
N GLU A 702 52.27 11.25 -43.68
CA GLU A 702 53.23 12.37 -43.61
C GLU A 702 52.98 13.18 -42.39
N ARG A 703 54.07 13.47 -41.63
CA ARG A 703 54.06 14.32 -40.46
C ARG A 703 54.98 15.52 -40.71
N ASP A 704 54.62 16.68 -40.13
CA ASP A 704 55.49 17.87 -40.12
C ASP A 704 56.68 17.70 -39.16
N GLU A 705 57.59 18.64 -39.16
CA GLU A 705 58.82 18.61 -38.38
C GLU A 705 58.58 18.65 -36.87
N ASP A 706 57.33 18.94 -36.44
CA ASP A 706 56.90 18.94 -35.02
C ASP A 706 56.04 17.74 -34.62
N GLY A 707 55.83 16.75 -35.51
CA GLY A 707 55.17 15.46 -35.19
C GLY A 707 53.63 15.43 -35.32
N PHE A 708 52.96 16.45 -35.85
CA PHE A 708 51.53 16.53 -36.07
C PHE A 708 51.13 15.96 -37.44
N ILE A 709 49.91 15.33 -37.49
CA ILE A 709 49.32 14.75 -38.68
C ILE A 709 48.64 15.86 -39.52
N LEU A 710 49.04 16.05 -40.75
CA LEU A 710 48.42 17.02 -41.68
C LEU A 710 47.09 16.52 -42.24
N PRO A 711 46.04 17.33 -42.29
CA PRO A 711 44.76 16.95 -42.83
C PRO A 711 44.82 16.88 -44.35
N GLN A 712 44.38 15.73 -44.93
CA GLN A 712 44.25 15.57 -46.39
C GLN A 712 43.17 16.50 -46.94
N LYS A 713 43.51 17.32 -47.95
CA LYS A 713 42.54 18.06 -48.78
C LYS A 713 41.68 17.05 -49.55
N ARG A 714 40.38 17.19 -49.42
CA ARG A 714 39.41 16.57 -50.36
C ARG A 714 39.28 17.50 -51.54
N ASP A 715 39.57 17.00 -52.71
CA ASP A 715 39.11 17.54 -53.99
C ASP A 715 37.65 17.13 -54.22
#